data_5ad72e4e10bc1fc9d8a4c777ceab94b1
#
_entry.id   5ad72e4e10bc1fc9d8a4c777ceab94b1
#
_cell.length_a   1.000
_cell.length_b   1.000
_cell.length_c   1.000
_cell.angle_alpha   90.00
_cell.angle_beta   90.00
_cell.angle_gamma   90.00
#
_symmetry.space_group_name_H-M   'P 1'
#
loop_
_entity.id
_entity.type
_entity.pdbx_description
1 polymer ?
#
loop_
_entity_poly.entity_id
_entity_poly.type
_entity_poly.pdbx_seq_one_letter_code
_entity_poly.pdbx_strand_id
1 'polypeptide(L)'
;MNIKLLLTSTLTMTASCMIAQSFHYPKAPQDNTVDTYFGTQIADPYRPLEDDNSAETERWVTAENALTRHYLDQLPQRPKLMKRLKEVANYEKVSTPFKRHGTWYVYKNNGLQNQSVLYKMDKLGGTLHEVLDPNKLSSDGTVALKSVSFSHNGRYMAYIVSRNGSDWQEIYVKDLETEQDLTDHIEWAKFSNAAWRGDGFYYSAYDAPTGHAFTSKNEVHKIYYHKLGTPQSEDELFYQNPAFPLRFYDVMVNKEETVMYLTESGEGSGNNLYVRDLRRPDAQFVQMTNDMNLQYSPVQTVGDSIYIFTNAGAQKNRLMLANLAKPGIKDWKVLVPEAEYVLDDVTFTHGKMVLNYSKDASSHCYLYTLEGRNIGEIKLPSVGSVSFSGERNEPECFFSFSSFTVPGTVYQFDTDSRTSRVYSQPKVNFKPNDFVTKQVFYASKDGTRVPMFLTYRKDLKLNGKNPVYLYGYGGFNVALPPYFSSMRIPFMEQGGIYVQVNLRGGSEYGEAWHKAGTKMQKQNVFDDFIAAAEWLIANKYTDKKHLAIVGGSNGGLLVGACLTQRPDLFQVCIPQVGVLDMLRYHRFTIGWNWAPDYGTSADSKEMFNYLRGYSPLHNLKKGVSYPATLITTADHDDRVVPAHSFKFAATMQECQGGKAPVLIRIDSKAGHGGGKPLSKQIEEQADIYSSILANMGK
;
A
#
# COMPACT_ATOMS: atom_id res chain seq x y z
N MET A 1 -45.61 -35.78 -58.47
CA MET A 1 -44.14 -35.95 -58.44
C MET A 1 -43.53 -34.78 -57.70
N ASN A 2 -43.38 -34.95 -56.35
CA ASN A 2 -42.88 -33.88 -55.45
C ASN A 2 -41.46 -34.21 -55.06
N ILE A 3 -40.53 -33.38 -55.47
CA ILE A 3 -39.13 -33.43 -55.11
C ILE A 3 -38.95 -32.54 -53.84
N LYS A 4 -38.64 -33.14 -52.68
CA LYS A 4 -38.24 -32.46 -51.47
C LYS A 4 -36.74 -32.15 -51.58
N LEU A 5 -36.39 -30.86 -51.52
CA LEU A 5 -35.02 -30.41 -51.35
C LEU A 5 -34.67 -30.50 -49.88
N LEU A 6 -33.68 -31.34 -49.54
CA LEU A 6 -33.02 -31.32 -48.23
C LEU A 6 -31.91 -30.25 -48.25
N LEU A 7 -32.08 -29.20 -47.47
CA LEU A 7 -30.96 -28.29 -47.12
C LEU A 7 -30.22 -28.88 -45.91
N THR A 8 -29.02 -29.38 -46.16
CA THR A 8 -28.03 -29.70 -45.11
C THR A 8 -27.26 -28.42 -44.75
N SER A 9 -27.55 -27.89 -43.57
CA SER A 9 -26.77 -26.80 -42.97
C SER A 9 -25.49 -27.38 -42.35
N THR A 10 -24.36 -27.21 -42.99
CA THR A 10 -23.03 -27.46 -42.43
C THR A 10 -22.68 -26.35 -41.46
N LEU A 11 -22.76 -26.65 -40.16
CA LEU A 11 -22.22 -25.81 -39.10
C LEU A 11 -20.69 -25.94 -39.13
N THR A 12 -20.01 -24.96 -39.69
CA THR A 12 -18.56 -24.85 -39.60
C THR A 12 -18.23 -24.37 -38.18
N MET A 13 -17.87 -25.28 -37.28
CA MET A 13 -17.15 -24.98 -36.05
C MET A 13 -15.76 -24.47 -36.44
N THR A 14 -15.55 -23.17 -36.40
CA THR A 14 -14.21 -22.59 -36.36
C THR A 14 -13.61 -22.85 -34.99
N ALA A 15 -12.93 -24.01 -34.87
CA ALA A 15 -12.02 -24.21 -33.78
C ALA A 15 -10.89 -23.19 -33.94
N SER A 16 -10.89 -22.15 -33.09
CA SER A 16 -9.73 -21.28 -32.95
C SER A 16 -8.59 -22.12 -32.36
N CYS A 17 -7.76 -22.68 -33.26
CA CYS A 17 -6.44 -23.17 -32.89
C CYS A 17 -5.67 -21.98 -32.33
N MET A 18 -5.54 -21.86 -30.97
CA MET A 18 -4.46 -21.12 -30.41
C MET A 18 -3.18 -21.79 -30.89
N ILE A 19 -2.54 -21.19 -31.87
CA ILE A 19 -1.18 -21.55 -32.29
C ILE A 19 -0.33 -21.41 -31.03
N ALA A 20 0.31 -22.48 -30.61
CA ALA A 20 1.25 -22.46 -29.51
C ALA A 20 2.36 -21.46 -29.87
N GLN A 21 2.24 -20.24 -29.36
CA GLN A 21 3.18 -19.17 -29.64
C GLN A 21 4.48 -19.52 -28.91
N SER A 22 5.56 -19.78 -29.65
CA SER A 22 6.88 -19.89 -29.05
C SER A 22 7.38 -18.48 -28.75
N PHE A 23 7.60 -18.17 -27.49
CA PHE A 23 8.14 -16.87 -27.09
C PHE A 23 9.64 -16.82 -27.35
N HIS A 24 10.09 -15.79 -28.03
CA HIS A 24 11.52 -15.46 -28.19
C HIS A 24 11.81 -14.28 -27.28
N TYR A 25 12.34 -14.58 -26.10
CA TYR A 25 12.63 -13.56 -25.09
C TYR A 25 13.86 -12.73 -25.46
N PRO A 26 13.84 -11.40 -25.24
CA PRO A 26 15.00 -10.55 -25.38
C PRO A 26 16.16 -11.03 -24.52
N LYS A 27 17.36 -11.05 -25.08
CA LYS A 27 18.55 -11.46 -24.33
C LYS A 27 18.94 -10.36 -23.33
N ALA A 28 18.89 -10.67 -22.03
CA ALA A 28 19.34 -9.77 -20.97
C ALA A 28 20.87 -9.69 -20.89
N PRO A 29 21.44 -8.54 -20.50
CA PRO A 29 22.87 -8.43 -20.22
C PRO A 29 23.24 -9.35 -19.06
N GLN A 30 24.39 -10.02 -19.18
CA GLN A 30 24.91 -10.97 -18.20
C GLN A 30 26.42 -10.75 -17.95
N ASP A 31 26.83 -11.08 -16.75
CA ASP A 31 28.26 -11.18 -16.37
C ASP A 31 28.52 -12.42 -15.47
N ASN A 32 29.75 -12.54 -14.97
CA ASN A 32 30.18 -13.64 -14.10
C ASN A 32 30.20 -13.24 -12.63
N THR A 33 29.35 -12.31 -12.19
CA THR A 33 29.29 -11.84 -10.80
C THR A 33 28.91 -12.99 -9.86
N VAL A 34 29.69 -13.13 -8.79
CA VAL A 34 29.44 -14.11 -7.72
C VAL A 34 29.58 -13.40 -6.37
N ASP A 35 28.53 -13.48 -5.55
CA ASP A 35 28.60 -13.06 -4.15
C ASP A 35 28.96 -14.22 -3.24
N THR A 36 29.66 -13.94 -2.15
CA THR A 36 30.02 -14.96 -1.14
C THR A 36 29.33 -14.61 0.19
N TYR A 37 28.53 -15.55 0.70
CA TYR A 37 27.86 -15.46 1.97
C TYR A 37 28.31 -16.60 2.88
N PHE A 38 29.00 -16.31 3.96
CA PHE A 38 29.49 -17.33 4.93
C PHE A 38 30.18 -18.52 4.26
N GLY A 39 31.03 -18.25 3.27
CA GLY A 39 31.75 -19.26 2.50
C GLY A 39 30.94 -19.92 1.37
N THR A 40 29.66 -19.59 1.21
CA THR A 40 28.83 -20.10 0.10
C THR A 40 28.82 -19.10 -1.05
N GLN A 41 29.20 -19.57 -2.25
CA GLN A 41 29.17 -18.76 -3.46
C GLN A 41 27.80 -18.80 -4.12
N ILE A 42 27.28 -17.62 -4.48
CA ILE A 42 26.00 -17.43 -5.16
C ILE A 42 26.26 -16.65 -6.44
N ALA A 43 25.99 -17.26 -7.58
CA ALA A 43 26.08 -16.60 -8.87
C ALA A 43 24.88 -15.62 -9.05
N ASP A 44 25.18 -14.46 -9.60
CA ASP A 44 24.20 -13.44 -9.95
C ASP A 44 24.46 -12.94 -11.38
N PRO A 45 24.19 -13.77 -12.39
CA PRO A 45 24.57 -13.48 -13.78
C PRO A 45 23.87 -12.25 -14.35
N TYR A 46 22.69 -11.89 -13.83
CA TYR A 46 21.92 -10.72 -14.25
C TYR A 46 22.19 -9.47 -13.40
N ARG A 47 23.29 -9.43 -12.65
CA ARG A 47 23.75 -8.26 -11.88
C ARG A 47 23.77 -6.96 -12.71
N PRO A 48 24.14 -6.96 -14.01
CA PRO A 48 24.10 -5.74 -14.82
C PRO A 48 22.72 -5.06 -14.89
N LEU A 49 21.61 -5.79 -14.68
CA LEU A 49 20.26 -5.22 -14.63
C LEU A 49 19.99 -4.39 -13.36
N GLU A 50 20.90 -4.36 -12.39
CA GLU A 50 20.81 -3.46 -11.22
C GLU A 50 21.24 -2.03 -11.53
N ASP A 51 21.92 -1.78 -12.65
CA ASP A 51 22.36 -0.46 -13.05
C ASP A 51 21.21 0.29 -13.76
N ASP A 52 20.61 1.24 -13.03
CA ASP A 52 19.51 2.11 -13.49
C ASP A 52 19.93 3.13 -14.56
N ASN A 53 21.23 3.35 -14.79
CA ASN A 53 21.78 4.25 -15.79
C ASN A 53 22.39 3.51 -17.01
N SER A 54 22.29 2.17 -17.04
CA SER A 54 22.86 1.38 -18.13
C SER A 54 22.05 1.42 -19.42
N ALA A 55 22.67 1.84 -20.52
CA ALA A 55 22.05 1.79 -21.84
C ALA A 55 21.68 0.37 -22.27
N GLU A 56 22.38 -0.65 -21.78
CA GLU A 56 22.06 -2.05 -22.06
C GLU A 56 20.78 -2.48 -21.34
N THR A 57 20.62 -2.08 -20.09
CA THR A 57 19.39 -2.29 -19.32
C THR A 57 18.21 -1.57 -19.99
N GLU A 58 18.38 -0.33 -20.43
CA GLU A 58 17.33 0.42 -21.13
C GLU A 58 16.88 -0.26 -22.44
N ARG A 59 17.83 -0.76 -23.23
CA ARG A 59 17.52 -1.52 -24.45
C ARG A 59 16.73 -2.80 -24.16
N TRP A 60 17.14 -3.54 -23.11
CA TRP A 60 16.44 -4.75 -22.69
C TRP A 60 15.02 -4.44 -22.21
N VAL A 61 14.84 -3.41 -21.37
CA VAL A 61 13.53 -2.92 -20.89
C VAL A 61 12.62 -2.59 -22.07
N THR A 62 13.14 -1.86 -23.05
CA THR A 62 12.39 -1.50 -24.27
C THR A 62 11.94 -2.74 -25.04
N ALA A 63 12.82 -3.73 -25.22
CA ALA A 63 12.52 -4.97 -25.94
C ALA A 63 11.49 -5.84 -25.17
N GLU A 64 11.61 -5.95 -23.86
CA GLU A 64 10.66 -6.68 -23.02
C GLU A 64 9.27 -6.04 -23.06
N ASN A 65 9.18 -4.71 -22.95
CA ASN A 65 7.92 -4.00 -23.08
C ASN A 65 7.29 -4.18 -24.50
N ALA A 66 8.11 -4.19 -25.55
CA ALA A 66 7.60 -4.44 -26.92
C ALA A 66 7.01 -5.85 -27.04
N LEU A 67 7.68 -6.87 -26.49
CA LEU A 67 7.18 -8.25 -26.47
C LEU A 67 5.88 -8.36 -25.67
N THR A 68 5.86 -7.80 -24.47
CA THR A 68 4.71 -7.83 -23.58
C THR A 68 3.52 -7.09 -24.20
N ARG A 69 3.76 -5.93 -24.80
CA ARG A 69 2.73 -5.15 -25.47
C ARG A 69 2.16 -5.89 -26.66
N HIS A 70 3.03 -6.49 -27.50
CA HIS A 70 2.61 -7.32 -28.64
C HIS A 70 1.66 -8.46 -28.20
N TYR A 71 1.96 -9.14 -27.10
CA TYR A 71 1.09 -10.19 -26.57
C TYR A 71 -0.24 -9.63 -26.05
N LEU A 72 -0.20 -8.62 -25.19
CA LEU A 72 -1.39 -8.10 -24.52
C LEU A 72 -2.37 -7.41 -25.49
N ASP A 73 -1.86 -6.71 -26.48
CA ASP A 73 -2.70 -5.97 -27.45
C ASP A 73 -3.49 -6.89 -28.40
N GLN A 74 -3.07 -8.15 -28.53
CA GLN A 74 -3.78 -9.16 -29.31
C GLN A 74 -4.91 -9.84 -28.54
N LEU A 75 -5.00 -9.65 -27.21
CA LEU A 75 -6.00 -10.30 -26.38
C LEU A 75 -7.39 -9.68 -26.61
N PRO A 76 -8.38 -10.44 -27.10
CA PRO A 76 -9.69 -9.90 -27.51
C PRO A 76 -10.51 -9.34 -26.34
N GLN A 77 -10.24 -9.77 -25.10
CA GLN A 77 -10.91 -9.29 -23.89
C GLN A 77 -10.44 -7.89 -23.51
N ARG A 78 -9.19 -7.50 -23.83
CA ARG A 78 -8.55 -6.28 -23.37
C ARG A 78 -9.33 -5.00 -23.70
N PRO A 79 -9.78 -4.74 -24.95
CA PRO A 79 -10.55 -3.54 -25.26
C PRO A 79 -11.87 -3.43 -24.48
N LYS A 80 -12.54 -4.56 -24.27
CA LYS A 80 -13.80 -4.62 -23.50
C LYS A 80 -13.57 -4.31 -22.03
N LEU A 81 -12.51 -4.89 -21.46
CA LEU A 81 -12.11 -4.63 -20.06
C LEU A 81 -11.67 -3.19 -19.87
N MET A 82 -10.87 -2.61 -20.76
CA MET A 82 -10.50 -1.20 -20.76
C MET A 82 -11.73 -0.29 -20.70
N LYS A 83 -12.70 -0.53 -21.60
CA LYS A 83 -13.94 0.24 -21.63
C LYS A 83 -14.70 0.12 -20.31
N ARG A 84 -14.89 -1.11 -19.83
CA ARG A 84 -15.67 -1.35 -18.61
C ARG A 84 -14.99 -0.81 -17.35
N LEU A 85 -13.68 -0.95 -17.24
CA LEU A 85 -12.87 -0.36 -16.14
C LEU A 85 -13.04 1.16 -16.11
N LYS A 86 -12.98 1.82 -17.26
CA LYS A 86 -13.22 3.26 -17.37
C LYS A 86 -14.64 3.66 -16.94
N GLU A 87 -15.65 2.89 -17.35
CA GLU A 87 -17.05 3.13 -16.96
C GLU A 87 -17.26 3.01 -15.44
N VAL A 88 -16.76 1.94 -14.83
CA VAL A 88 -16.93 1.73 -13.37
C VAL A 88 -16.07 2.67 -12.52
N ALA A 89 -14.97 3.18 -13.05
CA ALA A 89 -14.14 4.20 -12.41
C ALA A 89 -14.77 5.60 -12.47
N ASN A 90 -15.64 5.83 -13.44
CA ASN A 90 -16.24 7.14 -13.71
C ASN A 90 -17.44 7.39 -12.79
N TYR A 91 -17.17 7.72 -11.55
CA TYR A 91 -18.15 8.21 -10.59
C TYR A 91 -17.53 9.28 -9.70
N GLU A 92 -18.36 10.21 -9.22
CA GLU A 92 -17.89 11.27 -8.32
C GLU A 92 -17.43 10.69 -7.00
N LYS A 93 -16.22 11.07 -6.56
CA LYS A 93 -15.60 10.67 -5.30
C LYS A 93 -15.45 11.92 -4.42
N VAL A 94 -15.92 11.84 -3.18
CA VAL A 94 -15.85 12.92 -2.21
C VAL A 94 -15.28 12.37 -0.91
N SER A 95 -14.25 13.03 -0.37
CA SER A 95 -13.68 12.65 0.93
C SER A 95 -14.58 13.08 2.09
N THR A 96 -14.28 12.59 3.30
CA THR A 96 -14.78 13.24 4.51
C THR A 96 -14.34 14.71 4.52
N PRO A 97 -15.23 15.67 4.83
CA PRO A 97 -14.82 17.05 5.02
C PRO A 97 -13.97 17.19 6.29
N PHE A 98 -13.05 18.15 6.27
CA PHE A 98 -12.23 18.47 7.43
C PHE A 98 -12.12 19.99 7.59
N LYS A 99 -11.91 20.44 8.83
CA LYS A 99 -11.92 21.86 9.18
C LYS A 99 -10.52 22.33 9.58
N ARG A 100 -10.10 23.46 9.06
CA ARG A 100 -8.87 24.14 9.48
C ARG A 100 -9.16 25.63 9.63
N HIS A 101 -8.89 26.18 10.82
CA HIS A 101 -9.10 27.60 11.12
C HIS A 101 -10.48 28.16 10.69
N GLY A 102 -11.54 27.40 10.97
CA GLY A 102 -12.90 27.79 10.63
C GLY A 102 -13.31 27.52 9.19
N THR A 103 -12.39 27.22 8.28
CA THR A 103 -12.64 26.90 6.88
C THR A 103 -12.76 25.40 6.69
N TRP A 104 -13.78 24.97 5.95
CA TRP A 104 -13.98 23.59 5.57
C TRP A 104 -13.24 23.23 4.28
N TYR A 105 -12.65 22.07 4.25
CA TYR A 105 -11.95 21.52 3.09
C TYR A 105 -12.50 20.13 2.74
N VAL A 106 -12.43 19.78 1.44
CA VAL A 106 -12.84 18.48 0.93
C VAL A 106 -12.04 18.16 -0.32
N TYR A 107 -11.65 16.90 -0.47
CA TYR A 107 -11.12 16.39 -1.74
C TYR A 107 -12.28 15.88 -2.59
N LYS A 108 -12.30 16.26 -3.85
CA LYS A 108 -13.32 15.83 -4.80
C LYS A 108 -12.68 15.44 -6.14
N ASN A 109 -13.20 14.36 -6.72
CA ASN A 109 -12.84 13.89 -8.06
C ASN A 109 -14.13 13.74 -8.87
N ASN A 110 -14.18 14.29 -10.07
CA ASN A 110 -15.36 14.25 -10.92
C ASN A 110 -15.63 12.88 -11.59
N GLY A 111 -14.71 11.93 -11.40
CA GLY A 111 -14.83 10.55 -11.90
C GLY A 111 -13.56 10.04 -12.57
N LEU A 112 -13.07 10.72 -13.59
CA LEU A 112 -11.90 10.31 -14.39
C LEU A 112 -10.68 11.21 -14.26
N GLN A 113 -10.70 12.20 -13.39
CA GLN A 113 -9.48 12.94 -13.07
C GLN A 113 -8.42 11.99 -12.50
N ASN A 114 -7.17 12.18 -12.89
CA ASN A 114 -6.06 11.35 -12.40
C ASN A 114 -5.84 11.48 -10.91
N GLN A 115 -6.15 12.66 -10.33
CA GLN A 115 -6.06 12.96 -8.91
C GLN A 115 -7.26 13.77 -8.44
N SER A 116 -7.61 13.66 -7.15
CA SER A 116 -8.64 14.48 -6.54
C SER A 116 -8.15 15.93 -6.34
N VAL A 117 -9.05 16.87 -6.47
CA VAL A 117 -8.83 18.30 -6.30
C VAL A 117 -9.20 18.71 -4.88
N LEU A 118 -8.39 19.54 -4.25
CA LEU A 118 -8.68 20.12 -2.94
C LEU A 118 -9.53 21.40 -3.10
N TYR A 119 -10.69 21.39 -2.46
CA TYR A 119 -11.61 22.53 -2.41
C TYR A 119 -11.79 23.05 -0.98
N LYS A 120 -12.12 24.34 -0.86
CA LYS A 120 -12.57 24.97 0.38
C LYS A 120 -14.03 25.40 0.26
N MET A 121 -14.69 25.53 1.40
CA MET A 121 -16.06 26.07 1.55
C MET A 121 -16.20 26.77 2.91
N ASP A 122 -16.99 27.83 2.97
CA ASP A 122 -17.20 28.59 4.22
C ASP A 122 -18.07 27.82 5.23
N LYS A 123 -18.99 27.03 4.74
CA LYS A 123 -19.88 26.17 5.54
C LYS A 123 -20.09 24.82 4.85
N LEU A 124 -20.39 23.80 5.64
CA LEU A 124 -20.74 22.47 5.12
C LEU A 124 -21.88 22.54 4.10
N GLY A 125 -21.64 21.94 2.92
CA GLY A 125 -22.59 21.96 1.80
C GLY A 125 -22.64 23.30 1.06
N GLY A 126 -21.75 24.25 1.35
CA GLY A 126 -21.60 25.50 0.65
C GLY A 126 -20.93 25.35 -0.72
N THR A 127 -20.75 26.49 -1.39
CA THR A 127 -20.06 26.54 -2.68
C THR A 127 -18.60 26.09 -2.54
N LEU A 128 -18.14 25.24 -3.45
CA LEU A 128 -16.76 24.77 -3.50
C LEU A 128 -15.89 25.76 -4.29
N HIS A 129 -14.78 26.16 -3.69
CA HIS A 129 -13.73 26.97 -4.33
C HIS A 129 -12.44 26.14 -4.40
N GLU A 130 -11.84 26.06 -5.59
CA GLU A 130 -10.59 25.32 -5.81
C GLU A 130 -9.46 25.94 -4.99
N VAL A 131 -8.71 25.11 -4.25
CA VAL A 131 -7.50 25.50 -3.52
C VAL A 131 -6.27 24.98 -4.22
N LEU A 132 -6.29 23.70 -4.60
CA LEU A 132 -5.17 23.03 -5.28
C LEU A 132 -5.70 21.93 -6.19
N ASP A 133 -5.40 22.06 -7.48
CA ASP A 133 -5.68 21.01 -8.48
C ASP A 133 -4.39 20.30 -8.88
N PRO A 134 -4.10 19.11 -8.34
CA PRO A 134 -2.89 18.38 -8.70
C PRO A 134 -2.81 17.99 -10.17
N ASN A 135 -3.94 17.92 -10.88
CA ASN A 135 -3.98 17.61 -12.32
C ASN A 135 -3.34 18.73 -13.18
N LYS A 136 -3.17 19.92 -12.61
CA LYS A 136 -2.51 21.07 -13.28
C LYS A 136 -1.01 21.13 -13.05
N LEU A 137 -0.46 20.29 -12.14
CA LEU A 137 0.96 20.30 -11.79
C LEU A 137 1.85 19.67 -12.88
N SER A 138 1.29 18.82 -13.72
CA SER A 138 1.96 18.25 -14.89
C SER A 138 0.94 17.90 -15.98
N SER A 139 1.36 18.00 -17.23
CA SER A 139 0.48 17.71 -18.39
C SER A 139 0.15 16.22 -18.55
N ASP A 140 1.03 15.35 -18.06
CA ASP A 140 0.91 13.88 -18.17
C ASP A 140 0.41 13.23 -16.87
N GLY A 141 0.10 14.01 -15.82
CA GLY A 141 -0.40 13.53 -14.54
C GLY A 141 0.64 12.81 -13.67
N THR A 142 1.93 12.93 -13.99
CA THR A 142 3.01 12.22 -13.29
C THR A 142 3.51 12.92 -12.03
N VAL A 143 3.10 14.17 -11.80
CA VAL A 143 3.31 14.86 -10.51
C VAL A 143 2.11 14.59 -9.61
N ALA A 144 2.34 13.88 -8.51
CA ALA A 144 1.29 13.45 -7.59
C ALA A 144 1.35 14.25 -6.28
N LEU A 145 0.20 14.76 -5.83
CA LEU A 145 0.04 15.30 -4.49
C LEU A 145 0.10 14.17 -3.46
N LYS A 146 1.01 14.30 -2.49
CA LYS A 146 1.16 13.33 -1.39
C LYS A 146 0.37 13.75 -0.15
N SER A 147 0.52 14.99 0.26
CA SER A 147 -0.16 15.55 1.43
C SER A 147 -0.18 17.07 1.41
N VAL A 148 -1.03 17.62 2.26
CA VAL A 148 -1.06 19.05 2.58
C VAL A 148 -0.94 19.23 4.09
N SER A 149 -0.30 20.33 4.51
CA SER A 149 -0.15 20.69 5.92
C SER A 149 -0.39 22.20 6.07
N PHE A 150 -1.23 22.56 7.04
CA PHE A 150 -1.63 23.95 7.27
C PHE A 150 -0.83 24.56 8.41
N SER A 151 -0.36 25.80 8.22
CA SER A 151 0.26 26.56 9.29
C SER A 151 -0.70 26.80 10.45
N HIS A 152 -0.16 26.93 11.66
CA HIS A 152 -0.99 27.09 12.87
C HIS A 152 -1.75 28.42 12.93
N ASN A 153 -1.39 29.41 12.12
CA ASN A 153 -2.13 30.66 11.96
C ASN A 153 -3.18 30.61 10.83
N GLY A 154 -3.27 29.49 10.09
CA GLY A 154 -4.25 29.27 9.01
C GLY A 154 -3.95 29.99 7.70
N ARG A 155 -2.84 30.75 7.61
CA ARG A 155 -2.52 31.53 6.42
C ARG A 155 -1.85 30.73 5.31
N TYR A 156 -0.96 29.79 5.67
CA TYR A 156 -0.15 29.06 4.71
C TYR A 156 -0.51 27.59 4.66
N MET A 157 -0.33 27.00 3.49
CA MET A 157 -0.45 25.55 3.26
C MET A 157 0.81 25.06 2.56
N ALA A 158 1.58 24.20 3.21
CA ALA A 158 2.61 23.42 2.54
C ALA A 158 1.94 22.25 1.82
N TYR A 159 2.33 22.01 0.57
CA TYR A 159 1.88 20.83 -0.16
C TYR A 159 3.08 20.04 -0.69
N ILE A 160 3.03 18.74 -0.48
CA ILE A 160 4.10 17.80 -0.78
C ILE A 160 3.73 17.03 -2.03
N VAL A 161 4.64 17.01 -3.00
CA VAL A 161 4.46 16.29 -4.26
C VAL A 161 5.57 15.28 -4.48
N SER A 162 5.30 14.26 -5.28
CA SER A 162 6.32 13.39 -5.86
C SER A 162 6.21 13.37 -7.38
N ARG A 163 7.33 13.13 -8.05
CA ARG A 163 7.40 13.03 -9.50
C ARG A 163 7.59 11.59 -9.95
N ASN A 164 6.91 11.22 -11.01
CA ASN A 164 7.05 9.89 -11.64
C ASN A 164 6.87 8.73 -10.65
N GLY A 165 6.10 8.92 -9.58
CA GLY A 165 5.83 7.90 -8.57
C GLY A 165 6.99 7.55 -7.65
N SER A 166 8.12 8.25 -7.72
CA SER A 166 9.26 8.09 -6.81
C SER A 166 8.87 8.44 -5.36
N ASP A 167 9.61 7.90 -4.40
CA ASP A 167 9.50 8.28 -2.99
C ASP A 167 10.20 9.62 -2.67
N TRP A 168 11.01 10.15 -3.58
CA TRP A 168 11.54 11.50 -3.46
C TRP A 168 10.43 12.53 -3.53
N GLN A 169 10.48 13.50 -2.62
CA GLN A 169 9.44 14.50 -2.42
C GLN A 169 9.98 15.89 -2.63
N GLU A 170 9.10 16.77 -3.10
CA GLU A 170 9.30 18.21 -3.13
C GLU A 170 8.21 18.88 -2.29
N ILE A 171 8.55 20.00 -1.62
CA ILE A 171 7.60 20.75 -0.80
C ILE A 171 7.48 22.16 -1.37
N TYR A 172 6.25 22.59 -1.58
CA TYR A 172 5.87 23.94 -2.00
C TYR A 172 4.96 24.56 -0.96
N VAL A 173 4.83 25.86 -0.99
CA VAL A 173 3.97 26.60 -0.05
C VAL A 173 3.01 27.51 -0.81
N LYS A 174 1.74 27.47 -0.42
CA LYS A 174 0.69 28.37 -0.91
C LYS A 174 0.25 29.32 0.20
N ASP A 175 0.15 30.61 -0.11
CA ASP A 175 -0.53 31.61 0.72
C ASP A 175 -2.05 31.47 0.44
N LEU A 176 -2.82 31.07 1.44
CA LEU A 176 -4.27 30.84 1.32
C LEU A 176 -5.09 32.13 1.29
N GLU A 177 -4.51 33.25 1.70
CA GLU A 177 -5.16 34.56 1.66
C GLU A 177 -5.08 35.17 0.26
N THR A 178 -3.91 35.09 -0.38
CA THR A 178 -3.69 35.57 -1.75
C THR A 178 -3.97 34.55 -2.83
N GLU A 179 -4.11 33.26 -2.43
CA GLU A 179 -4.26 32.08 -3.30
C GLU A 179 -3.07 31.85 -4.24
N GLN A 180 -1.92 32.45 -3.96
CA GLN A 180 -0.70 32.35 -4.76
C GLN A 180 0.32 31.40 -4.11
N ASP A 181 1.08 30.71 -4.94
CA ASP A 181 2.25 29.98 -4.46
C ASP A 181 3.37 30.96 -4.11
N LEU A 182 4.05 30.67 -2.99
CA LEU A 182 5.27 31.35 -2.60
C LEU A 182 6.46 30.83 -3.43
N THR A 183 7.61 31.51 -3.30
CA THR A 183 8.86 31.10 -3.96
C THR A 183 9.55 29.93 -3.23
N ASP A 184 9.04 29.53 -2.07
CA ASP A 184 9.59 28.47 -1.24
C ASP A 184 9.48 27.13 -1.96
N HIS A 185 10.62 26.44 -2.12
CA HIS A 185 10.70 25.14 -2.78
C HIS A 185 11.78 24.29 -2.12
N ILE A 186 11.39 23.12 -1.62
CA ILE A 186 12.28 22.15 -0.99
C ILE A 186 12.41 20.94 -1.91
N GLU A 187 13.63 20.50 -2.13
CA GLU A 187 13.98 19.30 -2.89
C GLU A 187 14.62 18.25 -1.97
N TRP A 188 14.69 17.01 -2.44
CA TRP A 188 15.33 15.88 -1.77
C TRP A 188 14.75 15.54 -0.39
N ALA A 189 13.52 15.93 -0.13
CA ALA A 189 12.76 15.41 0.97
C ALA A 189 12.36 13.93 0.70
N LYS A 190 12.29 13.14 1.74
CA LYS A 190 11.88 11.73 1.63
C LYS A 190 11.27 11.27 2.95
N PHE A 191 10.09 10.63 2.87
CA PHE A 191 9.31 10.24 4.06
C PHE A 191 9.10 11.42 5.02
N SER A 192 8.79 12.57 4.46
CA SER A 192 8.64 13.85 5.17
C SER A 192 7.19 14.28 5.26
N ASN A 193 6.88 14.98 6.33
CA ASN A 193 5.76 15.91 6.42
C ASN A 193 6.31 17.35 6.46
N ALA A 194 5.42 18.35 6.65
CA ALA A 194 5.79 19.71 6.97
C ALA A 194 5.20 20.04 8.36
N ALA A 195 6.03 20.01 9.39
CA ALA A 195 5.63 20.27 10.76
C ALA A 195 5.79 21.77 11.07
N TRP A 196 4.71 22.50 11.03
CA TRP A 196 4.70 23.95 11.20
C TRP A 196 5.08 24.40 12.61
N ARG A 197 5.85 25.48 12.68
CA ARG A 197 6.15 26.23 13.91
C ARG A 197 6.55 27.66 13.56
N GLY A 198 5.86 28.64 14.13
CA GLY A 198 6.17 30.06 13.87
C GLY A 198 6.05 30.43 12.39
N ASP A 199 7.10 30.98 11.82
CA ASP A 199 7.17 31.44 10.44
C ASP A 199 7.79 30.43 9.47
N GLY A 200 7.79 29.14 9.84
CA GLY A 200 8.35 28.08 9.02
C GLY A 200 7.88 26.68 9.42
N PHE A 201 8.59 25.70 8.92
CA PHE A 201 8.26 24.28 9.20
C PHE A 201 9.51 23.40 9.21
N TYR A 202 9.41 22.28 9.93
CA TYR A 202 10.39 21.19 9.89
C TYR A 202 10.05 20.21 8.80
N TYR A 203 11.08 19.69 8.14
CA TYR A 203 10.95 18.62 7.15
C TYR A 203 12.12 17.64 7.24
N SER A 204 11.91 16.42 6.73
CA SER A 204 12.91 15.36 6.72
C SER A 204 13.46 15.14 5.30
N ALA A 205 14.78 15.01 5.18
CA ALA A 205 15.45 14.89 3.90
C ALA A 205 16.72 14.05 3.99
N TYR A 206 17.21 13.64 2.83
CA TYR A 206 18.58 13.17 2.62
C TYR A 206 19.39 14.20 1.84
N ASP A 207 20.72 14.02 1.83
CA ASP A 207 21.55 14.76 0.90
C ASP A 207 21.19 14.39 -0.54
N ALA A 208 21.34 15.34 -1.46
CA ALA A 208 21.11 15.11 -2.88
C ALA A 208 21.95 13.93 -3.37
N PRO A 209 21.36 12.91 -4.04
CA PRO A 209 22.08 11.74 -4.49
C PRO A 209 23.10 12.10 -5.58
N THR A 210 24.27 11.46 -5.53
CA THR A 210 25.35 11.64 -6.51
C THR A 210 25.33 10.50 -7.51
N GLY A 211 24.40 10.52 -8.49
CA GLY A 211 24.33 9.51 -9.55
C GLY A 211 23.05 8.66 -9.50
N HIS A 212 23.06 7.54 -8.81
CA HIS A 212 21.99 6.54 -8.84
C HIS A 212 20.85 6.85 -7.85
N ALA A 213 20.04 7.86 -8.15
CA ALA A 213 18.98 8.34 -7.26
C ALA A 213 17.91 7.29 -6.90
N PHE A 214 17.70 6.29 -7.78
CA PHE A 214 16.66 5.28 -7.61
C PHE A 214 17.16 3.92 -7.09
N THR A 215 18.46 3.74 -6.95
CA THR A 215 19.06 2.46 -6.50
C THR A 215 20.03 2.61 -5.35
N SER A 216 20.69 3.77 -5.19
CA SER A 216 21.62 4.01 -4.10
C SER A 216 20.97 3.93 -2.74
N LYS A 217 21.66 3.26 -1.81
CA LYS A 217 21.25 3.15 -0.41
C LYS A 217 21.09 4.52 0.23
N ASN A 218 19.97 4.76 0.89
CA ASN A 218 19.72 6.01 1.60
C ASN A 218 20.27 5.91 3.03
N GLU A 219 21.14 6.82 3.41
CA GLU A 219 21.81 6.86 4.71
C GLU A 219 21.84 8.26 5.29
N VAL A 220 21.77 8.38 6.60
CA VAL A 220 21.78 9.64 7.37
C VAL A 220 20.60 10.54 7.02
N HIS A 221 19.41 10.10 7.39
CA HIS A 221 18.19 10.93 7.34
C HIS A 221 18.33 12.12 8.29
N LYS A 222 17.93 13.31 7.84
CA LYS A 222 18.12 14.59 8.55
C LYS A 222 16.80 15.32 8.69
N ILE A 223 16.69 16.15 9.72
CA ILE A 223 15.59 17.11 9.88
C ILE A 223 16.16 18.52 9.73
N TYR A 224 15.52 19.32 8.89
CA TYR A 224 15.80 20.72 8.68
C TYR A 224 14.63 21.59 9.12
N TYR A 225 14.91 22.85 9.48
CA TYR A 225 13.91 23.88 9.63
C TYR A 225 14.00 24.87 8.47
N HIS A 226 12.91 25.01 7.73
CA HIS A 226 12.78 26.00 6.65
C HIS A 226 12.00 27.20 7.14
N LYS A 227 12.59 28.39 6.99
CA LYS A 227 11.92 29.66 7.23
C LYS A 227 11.31 30.18 5.94
N LEU A 228 10.02 30.55 5.96
CA LEU A 228 9.35 31.09 4.77
C LEU A 228 10.08 32.32 4.18
N GLY A 229 10.18 32.32 2.85
CA GLY A 229 10.82 33.42 2.10
C GLY A 229 12.33 33.32 2.04
N THR A 230 12.96 32.24 2.52
CA THR A 230 14.40 31.99 2.38
C THR A 230 14.65 30.85 1.40
N PRO A 231 15.81 30.82 0.72
CA PRO A 231 16.16 29.67 -0.11
C PRO A 231 16.50 28.42 0.76
N GLN A 232 16.25 27.22 0.25
CA GLN A 232 16.56 25.95 0.94
C GLN A 232 18.02 25.85 1.40
N SER A 233 18.95 26.48 0.71
CA SER A 233 20.38 26.47 1.08
C SER A 233 20.68 27.18 2.42
N GLU A 234 19.74 27.97 2.92
CA GLU A 234 19.84 28.67 4.20
C GLU A 234 19.10 27.91 5.33
N ASP A 235 18.52 26.73 5.05
CA ASP A 235 17.78 25.96 6.03
C ASP A 235 18.68 25.47 7.16
N GLU A 236 18.18 25.60 8.38
CA GLU A 236 18.88 25.17 9.57
C GLU A 236 18.82 23.64 9.71
N LEU A 237 19.99 22.98 9.80
CA LEU A 237 20.04 21.58 10.19
C LEU A 237 19.61 21.45 11.65
N PHE A 238 18.41 20.93 11.88
CA PHE A 238 17.83 20.81 13.20
C PHE A 238 18.25 19.53 13.92
N TYR A 239 18.28 18.39 13.18
CA TYR A 239 18.63 17.10 13.77
C TYR A 239 19.24 16.14 12.77
N GLN A 240 20.28 15.42 13.19
CA GLN A 240 20.83 14.26 12.51
C GLN A 240 21.53 13.35 13.51
N ASN A 241 21.70 12.07 13.16
CA ASN A 241 22.50 11.14 13.96
C ASN A 241 23.34 10.23 13.06
N PRO A 242 24.54 10.67 12.64
CA PRO A 242 25.43 9.88 11.78
C PRO A 242 25.93 8.58 12.39
N ALA A 243 25.87 8.44 13.73
CA ALA A 243 26.23 7.20 14.42
C ALA A 243 25.24 6.06 14.09
N PHE A 244 24.02 6.40 13.68
CA PHE A 244 22.97 5.47 13.29
C PHE A 244 22.42 5.86 11.91
N PRO A 245 23.19 5.63 10.82
CA PRO A 245 22.83 6.13 9.49
C PRO A 245 21.58 5.48 8.89
N LEU A 246 21.15 4.33 9.42
CA LEU A 246 20.00 3.56 8.96
C LEU A 246 18.80 3.75 9.89
N ARG A 247 18.49 5.02 10.19
CA ARG A 247 17.29 5.40 10.93
C ARG A 247 16.54 6.51 10.22
N PHE A 248 15.24 6.54 10.40
CA PHE A 248 14.38 7.63 10.00
C PHE A 248 14.08 8.54 11.20
N TYR A 249 13.97 9.82 10.92
CA TYR A 249 13.61 10.84 11.89
C TYR A 249 12.44 11.66 11.37
N ASP A 250 11.47 11.90 12.24
CA ASP A 250 10.32 12.75 11.96
C ASP A 250 9.98 13.60 13.18
N VAL A 251 9.48 14.81 12.97
CA VAL A 251 8.99 15.68 14.03
C VAL A 251 7.52 16.02 13.85
N MET A 252 6.83 16.10 14.96
CA MET A 252 5.48 16.64 15.05
C MET A 252 5.45 17.80 16.04
N VAL A 253 4.69 18.84 15.73
CA VAL A 253 4.40 19.96 16.60
C VAL A 253 2.90 19.98 16.85
N ASN A 254 2.47 20.05 18.10
CA ASN A 254 1.04 20.12 18.41
C ASN A 254 0.43 21.46 17.94
N LYS A 255 -0.90 21.49 17.82
CA LYS A 255 -1.64 22.64 17.27
C LYS A 255 -1.38 23.96 18.01
N GLU A 256 -1.15 23.87 19.32
CA GLU A 256 -0.86 25.01 20.18
C GLU A 256 0.62 25.46 20.17
N GLU A 257 1.47 24.79 19.40
CA GLU A 257 2.94 25.01 19.37
C GLU A 257 3.63 24.95 20.76
N THR A 258 3.08 24.15 21.65
CA THR A 258 3.58 24.01 23.02
C THR A 258 4.42 22.76 23.24
N VAL A 259 4.27 21.76 22.37
CA VAL A 259 4.96 20.47 22.48
C VAL A 259 5.45 20.00 21.11
N MET A 260 6.68 19.52 21.08
CA MET A 260 7.28 18.88 19.92
C MET A 260 7.66 17.44 20.24
N TYR A 261 7.37 16.54 19.33
CA TYR A 261 7.79 15.14 19.39
C TYR A 261 8.83 14.88 18.29
N LEU A 262 9.85 14.09 18.63
CA LEU A 262 10.79 13.49 17.69
C LEU A 262 10.60 11.98 17.72
N THR A 263 10.37 11.40 16.57
CA THR A 263 10.28 9.95 16.35
C THR A 263 11.53 9.45 15.66
N GLU A 264 12.07 8.35 16.14
CA GLU A 264 13.24 7.67 15.61
C GLU A 264 12.87 6.21 15.32
N SER A 265 13.03 5.74 14.09
CA SER A 265 12.66 4.38 13.64
C SER A 265 13.68 3.80 12.68
N GLY A 266 13.63 2.47 12.43
CA GLY A 266 14.44 1.81 11.41
C GLY A 266 15.16 0.54 11.86
N GLU A 267 15.48 0.36 13.13
CA GLU A 267 16.19 -0.83 13.64
C GLU A 267 15.25 -1.93 14.14
N GLY A 268 14.00 -1.59 14.42
CA GLY A 268 12.97 -2.51 14.87
C GLY A 268 11.67 -2.30 14.11
N SER A 269 10.62 -3.02 14.49
CA SER A 269 9.28 -2.88 13.92
C SER A 269 8.47 -1.69 14.49
N GLY A 270 9.04 -0.95 15.43
CA GLY A 270 8.45 0.21 16.06
C GLY A 270 9.37 1.43 16.02
N ASN A 271 9.37 2.22 17.10
CA ASN A 271 10.09 3.49 17.16
C ASN A 271 10.45 3.88 18.59
N ASN A 272 11.48 4.72 18.74
CA ASN A 272 11.65 5.53 19.95
C ASN A 272 10.87 6.83 19.82
N LEU A 273 10.49 7.38 20.95
CA LEU A 273 9.78 8.66 21.06
C LEU A 273 10.50 9.58 22.04
N TYR A 274 10.65 10.84 21.63
CA TYR A 274 11.21 11.93 22.42
C TYR A 274 10.21 13.08 22.46
N VAL A 275 10.21 13.86 23.52
CA VAL A 275 9.34 15.04 23.68
C VAL A 275 10.13 16.25 24.12
N ARG A 276 9.75 17.43 23.65
CA ARG A 276 10.29 18.72 24.03
C ARG A 276 9.16 19.68 24.38
N ASP A 277 9.24 20.31 25.55
CA ASP A 277 8.33 21.38 26.00
C ASP A 277 8.74 22.71 25.36
N LEU A 278 8.01 23.15 24.36
CA LEU A 278 8.32 24.39 23.61
C LEU A 278 7.99 25.67 24.36
N ARG A 279 7.28 25.61 25.47
CA ARG A 279 7.01 26.75 26.35
C ARG A 279 8.26 27.19 27.12
N ARG A 280 9.26 26.31 27.18
CA ARG A 280 10.56 26.58 27.78
C ARG A 280 11.62 26.65 26.69
N PRO A 281 12.17 27.86 26.39
CA PRO A 281 13.10 28.05 25.27
C PRO A 281 14.33 27.12 25.32
N ASP A 282 14.87 26.87 26.51
CA ASP A 282 16.06 26.06 26.73
C ASP A 282 15.78 24.56 26.89
N ALA A 283 14.51 24.13 26.83
CA ALA A 283 14.17 22.73 26.97
C ALA A 283 14.82 21.90 25.87
N GLN A 284 15.40 20.77 26.25
CA GLN A 284 15.94 19.77 25.34
C GLN A 284 14.93 18.66 25.14
N PHE A 285 15.14 17.80 24.14
CA PHE A 285 14.38 16.58 24.00
C PHE A 285 14.61 15.65 25.20
N VAL A 286 13.52 15.15 25.76
CA VAL A 286 13.51 14.11 26.79
C VAL A 286 13.09 12.81 26.13
N GLN A 287 13.89 11.76 26.29
CA GLN A 287 13.57 10.44 25.79
C GLN A 287 12.41 9.84 26.61
N MET A 288 11.33 9.48 25.90
CA MET A 288 10.17 8.85 26.52
C MET A 288 10.27 7.33 26.51
N THR A 289 10.85 6.76 25.44
CA THR A 289 10.95 5.31 25.21
C THR A 289 12.31 4.94 24.60
N ASN A 290 12.73 3.68 24.76
CA ASN A 290 14.02 3.17 24.26
C ASN A 290 13.96 1.74 23.68
N ASP A 291 12.78 1.31 23.23
CA ASP A 291 12.59 0.00 22.60
C ASP A 291 11.94 0.18 21.22
N MET A 292 12.77 0.12 20.18
CA MET A 292 12.32 0.25 18.78
C MET A 292 11.54 -0.96 18.24
N ASN A 293 11.35 -2.01 19.02
CA ASN A 293 10.48 -3.12 18.63
C ASN A 293 9.01 -2.86 18.98
N LEU A 294 8.74 -1.81 19.73
CA LEU A 294 7.40 -1.40 20.14
C LEU A 294 7.00 -0.08 19.48
N GLN A 295 5.72 0.05 19.19
CA GLN A 295 5.16 1.24 18.56
C GLN A 295 4.69 2.24 19.62
N TYR A 296 5.02 3.52 19.43
CA TYR A 296 4.61 4.62 20.28
C TYR A 296 4.19 5.82 19.43
N SER A 297 2.90 6.11 19.39
CA SER A 297 2.34 7.20 18.59
C SER A 297 1.59 8.19 19.47
N PRO A 298 2.08 9.41 19.68
CA PRO A 298 1.31 10.46 20.33
C PRO A 298 0.14 10.84 19.39
N VAL A 299 -1.09 10.60 19.86
CA VAL A 299 -2.30 10.82 19.06
C VAL A 299 -3.03 12.11 19.44
N GLN A 300 -2.78 12.64 20.64
CA GLN A 300 -3.34 13.93 21.07
C GLN A 300 -2.52 14.47 22.24
N THR A 301 -2.47 15.80 22.37
CA THR A 301 -1.94 16.52 23.51
C THR A 301 -3.00 17.48 24.05
N VAL A 302 -3.23 17.45 25.35
CA VAL A 302 -4.20 18.33 26.04
C VAL A 302 -3.53 18.89 27.28
N GLY A 303 -3.10 20.15 27.24
CA GLY A 303 -2.25 20.72 28.28
C GLY A 303 -0.97 19.91 28.44
N ASP A 304 -0.73 19.37 29.63
CA ASP A 304 0.43 18.50 29.91
C ASP A 304 0.16 17.01 29.69
N SER A 305 -1.05 16.63 29.33
CA SER A 305 -1.44 15.24 29.09
C SER A 305 -1.19 14.83 27.65
N ILE A 306 -0.50 13.71 27.47
CA ILE A 306 -0.15 13.14 26.17
C ILE A 306 -0.84 11.78 26.03
N TYR A 307 -1.72 11.65 25.05
CA TYR A 307 -2.41 10.41 24.70
C TYR A 307 -1.53 9.63 23.72
N ILE A 308 -1.19 8.41 24.08
CA ILE A 308 -0.24 7.58 23.32
C ILE A 308 -0.89 6.26 22.94
N PHE A 309 -1.00 6.02 21.64
CA PHE A 309 -1.34 4.73 21.07
C PHE A 309 -0.10 3.84 21.05
N THR A 310 -0.18 2.61 21.57
CA THR A 310 0.98 1.74 21.68
C THR A 310 0.62 0.26 21.78
N ASN A 311 1.53 -0.61 21.33
CA ASN A 311 1.51 -2.05 21.60
C ASN A 311 2.40 -2.45 22.80
N ALA A 312 2.99 -1.51 23.52
CA ALA A 312 3.80 -1.78 24.71
C ALA A 312 2.95 -2.44 25.80
N GLY A 313 3.26 -3.69 26.13
CA GLY A 313 2.48 -4.49 27.08
C GLY A 313 1.05 -4.82 26.63
N ALA A 314 0.76 -4.75 25.31
CA ALA A 314 -0.56 -5.00 24.73
C ALA A 314 -0.40 -5.45 23.27
N GLN A 315 -0.50 -6.75 23.02
CA GLN A 315 -0.32 -7.28 21.65
C GLN A 315 -1.37 -6.80 20.65
N LYS A 316 -2.54 -6.40 21.13
CA LYS A 316 -3.66 -5.85 20.35
C LYS A 316 -3.82 -4.35 20.50
N ASN A 317 -2.76 -3.68 20.92
CA ASN A 317 -2.68 -2.23 21.18
C ASN A 317 -3.54 -1.75 22.36
N ARG A 318 -3.19 -0.59 22.87
CA ARG A 318 -3.89 0.11 23.92
C ARG A 318 -3.62 1.61 23.86
N LEU A 319 -4.37 2.37 24.63
CA LEU A 319 -4.18 3.81 24.79
C LEU A 319 -3.60 4.09 26.19
N MET A 320 -2.46 4.78 26.22
CA MET A 320 -1.78 5.20 27.44
C MET A 320 -1.88 6.72 27.59
N LEU A 321 -1.76 7.18 28.82
CA LEU A 321 -1.68 8.60 29.16
C LEU A 321 -0.32 8.88 29.81
N ALA A 322 0.47 9.73 29.18
CA ALA A 322 1.71 10.28 29.71
C ALA A 322 1.51 11.72 30.19
N ASN A 323 2.46 12.24 30.96
CA ASN A 323 2.46 13.62 31.39
C ASN A 323 3.80 14.28 31.06
N LEU A 324 3.75 15.51 30.53
CA LEU A 324 4.92 16.24 30.08
C LEU A 324 5.96 16.52 31.19
N ALA A 325 5.52 16.62 32.44
CA ALA A 325 6.43 16.81 33.60
C ALA A 325 7.23 15.54 33.94
N LYS A 326 6.69 14.33 33.58
CA LYS A 326 7.33 13.03 33.77
C LYS A 326 7.04 12.16 32.56
N PRO A 327 7.68 12.43 31.41
CA PRO A 327 7.25 11.85 30.15
C PRO A 327 7.73 10.41 29.91
N GLY A 328 8.62 9.88 30.73
CA GLY A 328 9.17 8.52 30.56
C GLY A 328 8.12 7.43 30.74
N ILE A 329 8.23 6.36 29.93
CA ILE A 329 7.25 5.26 29.87
C ILE A 329 6.92 4.62 31.24
N LYS A 330 7.84 4.63 32.16
CA LYS A 330 7.64 4.11 33.55
C LYS A 330 6.55 4.85 34.34
N ASP A 331 6.27 6.11 33.95
CA ASP A 331 5.30 6.97 34.65
C ASP A 331 3.94 7.01 33.90
N TRP A 332 3.82 6.31 32.75
CA TRP A 332 2.58 6.30 31.97
C TRP A 332 1.49 5.50 32.68
N LYS A 333 0.24 5.94 32.46
CA LYS A 333 -0.95 5.27 32.97
C LYS A 333 -1.73 4.65 31.84
N VAL A 334 -2.31 3.48 32.09
CA VAL A 334 -3.27 2.87 31.14
C VAL A 334 -4.55 3.70 31.15
N LEU A 335 -4.92 4.25 29.99
CA LEU A 335 -6.17 4.99 29.82
C LEU A 335 -7.28 4.08 29.29
N VAL A 336 -7.00 3.34 28.19
CA VAL A 336 -7.87 2.29 27.67
C VAL A 336 -7.04 1.01 27.56
N PRO A 337 -7.37 -0.03 28.31
CA PRO A 337 -6.60 -1.27 28.30
C PRO A 337 -6.77 -2.04 26.99
N GLU A 338 -5.87 -2.98 26.76
CA GLU A 338 -5.99 -3.97 25.67
C GLU A 338 -7.35 -4.69 25.76
N ALA A 339 -8.01 -4.85 24.60
CA ALA A 339 -9.30 -5.50 24.48
C ALA A 339 -9.20 -6.85 23.76
N GLU A 340 -10.32 -7.54 23.60
CA GLU A 340 -10.42 -8.78 22.82
C GLU A 340 -10.04 -8.56 21.34
N TYR A 341 -10.41 -7.41 20.78
CA TYR A 341 -10.13 -7.03 19.39
C TYR A 341 -8.94 -6.08 19.29
N VAL A 342 -8.34 -5.99 18.11
CA VAL A 342 -7.20 -5.12 17.85
C VAL A 342 -7.67 -3.67 17.80
N LEU A 343 -7.08 -2.79 18.59
CA LEU A 343 -7.28 -1.35 18.44
C LEU A 343 -6.47 -0.86 17.24
N ASP A 344 -7.16 -0.37 16.21
CA ASP A 344 -6.53 0.10 14.96
C ASP A 344 -6.31 1.60 14.94
N ASP A 345 -7.28 2.38 15.46
CA ASP A 345 -7.23 3.84 15.36
C ASP A 345 -8.00 4.53 16.50
N VAL A 346 -7.60 5.76 16.79
CA VAL A 346 -8.23 6.64 17.78
C VAL A 346 -8.44 8.03 17.15
N THR A 347 -9.69 8.47 17.07
CA THR A 347 -10.06 9.80 16.58
C THR A 347 -10.67 10.64 17.70
N PHE A 348 -10.14 11.85 17.90
CA PHE A 348 -10.67 12.80 18.89
C PHE A 348 -11.70 13.71 18.24
N THR A 349 -12.85 13.89 18.88
CA THR A 349 -13.95 14.71 18.40
C THR A 349 -14.86 15.15 19.53
N HIS A 350 -15.27 16.42 19.55
CA HIS A 350 -16.27 16.99 20.49
C HIS A 350 -16.05 16.56 21.96
N GLY A 351 -14.81 16.67 22.44
CA GLY A 351 -14.46 16.30 23.83
C GLY A 351 -14.55 14.80 24.13
N LYS A 352 -14.55 13.93 23.12
CA LYS A 352 -14.66 12.48 23.20
C LYS A 352 -13.63 11.81 22.29
N MET A 353 -13.53 10.50 22.38
CA MET A 353 -12.70 9.66 21.50
C MET A 353 -13.58 8.63 20.81
N VAL A 354 -13.33 8.41 19.51
CA VAL A 354 -13.81 7.24 18.78
C VAL A 354 -12.67 6.24 18.68
N LEU A 355 -12.86 5.04 19.21
CA LEU A 355 -11.92 3.94 19.11
C LEU A 355 -12.42 2.96 18.06
N ASN A 356 -11.61 2.75 17.01
CA ASN A 356 -11.88 1.78 15.96
C ASN A 356 -11.11 0.49 16.25
N TYR A 357 -11.84 -0.60 16.48
CA TYR A 357 -11.30 -1.93 16.67
C TYR A 357 -11.51 -2.78 15.42
N SER A 358 -10.59 -3.70 15.17
CA SER A 358 -10.70 -4.72 14.13
C SER A 358 -11.07 -6.07 14.74
N LYS A 359 -12.19 -6.63 14.29
CA LYS A 359 -12.60 -7.99 14.56
C LYS A 359 -12.67 -8.77 13.27
N ASP A 360 -11.87 -9.83 13.15
CA ASP A 360 -11.81 -10.64 11.92
C ASP A 360 -11.65 -9.76 10.67
N ALA A 361 -10.73 -8.78 10.74
CA ALA A 361 -10.41 -7.80 9.70
C ALA A 361 -11.52 -6.76 9.37
N SER A 362 -12.58 -6.65 10.17
CA SER A 362 -13.66 -5.67 9.96
C SER A 362 -13.76 -4.69 11.12
N SER A 363 -14.17 -3.45 10.83
CA SER A 363 -14.26 -2.36 11.81
C SER A 363 -15.42 -2.55 12.81
N HIS A 364 -15.12 -2.29 14.07
CA HIS A 364 -16.07 -2.16 15.19
C HIS A 364 -15.69 -0.93 16.00
N CYS A 365 -16.58 0.04 16.10
CA CYS A 365 -16.27 1.35 16.68
C CYS A 365 -17.01 1.60 17.96
N TYR A 366 -16.34 2.26 18.89
CA TYR A 366 -16.89 2.62 20.20
C TYR A 366 -16.59 4.07 20.53
N LEU A 367 -17.52 4.73 21.19
CA LEU A 367 -17.36 6.08 21.71
C LEU A 367 -16.86 6.03 23.17
N TYR A 368 -15.86 6.84 23.48
CA TYR A 368 -15.23 6.94 24.81
C TYR A 368 -15.17 8.39 25.28
N THR A 369 -15.19 8.59 26.59
CA THR A 369 -14.80 9.87 27.18
C THR A 369 -13.28 10.06 27.12
N LEU A 370 -12.79 11.29 27.31
CA LEU A 370 -11.35 11.57 27.36
C LEU A 370 -10.66 10.89 28.56
N GLU A 371 -11.40 10.50 29.59
CA GLU A 371 -10.92 9.75 30.76
C GLU A 371 -10.89 8.22 30.52
N GLY A 372 -11.19 7.76 29.31
CA GLY A 372 -11.12 6.35 28.93
C GLY A 372 -12.35 5.51 29.27
N ARG A 373 -13.49 6.12 29.61
CA ARG A 373 -14.74 5.40 29.88
C ARG A 373 -15.48 5.12 28.57
N ASN A 374 -15.83 3.87 28.32
CA ASN A 374 -16.68 3.47 27.21
C ASN A 374 -18.11 4.00 27.37
N ILE A 375 -18.59 4.75 26.38
CA ILE A 375 -19.96 5.30 26.33
C ILE A 375 -20.89 4.36 25.57
N GLY A 376 -20.38 3.57 24.63
CA GLY A 376 -21.13 2.58 23.86
C GLY A 376 -20.66 2.40 22.43
N GLU A 377 -21.20 1.39 21.79
CA GLU A 377 -20.90 1.03 20.40
C GLU A 377 -21.51 2.04 19.41
N ILE A 378 -20.77 2.33 18.34
CA ILE A 378 -21.23 3.11 17.19
C ILE A 378 -21.73 2.13 16.13
N LYS A 379 -23.01 2.20 15.79
CA LYS A 379 -23.62 1.33 14.79
C LYS A 379 -23.10 1.67 13.39
N LEU A 380 -22.50 0.70 12.73
CA LEU A 380 -22.04 0.78 11.34
C LEU A 380 -23.09 0.23 10.37
N PRO A 381 -23.07 0.65 9.07
CA PRO A 381 -24.05 0.20 8.08
C PRO A 381 -24.06 -1.30 7.83
N SER A 382 -22.89 -1.93 7.79
CA SER A 382 -22.68 -3.36 7.58
C SER A 382 -21.23 -3.76 7.91
N VAL A 383 -20.85 -4.99 7.58
CA VAL A 383 -19.45 -5.44 7.65
C VAL A 383 -18.62 -4.69 6.62
N GLY A 384 -17.57 -4.01 7.07
CA GLY A 384 -16.70 -3.18 6.23
C GLY A 384 -15.59 -2.53 7.02
N SER A 385 -15.03 -1.48 6.47
CA SER A 385 -14.01 -0.64 7.10
C SER A 385 -14.44 0.81 7.19
N VAL A 386 -13.99 1.49 8.24
CA VAL A 386 -14.28 2.90 8.47
C VAL A 386 -13.02 3.70 8.73
N SER A 387 -13.08 4.98 8.40
CA SER A 387 -12.11 5.98 8.81
C SER A 387 -12.86 7.21 9.32
N PHE A 388 -12.59 7.60 10.56
CA PHE A 388 -13.20 8.77 11.19
C PHE A 388 -12.38 10.03 10.93
N SER A 389 -13.08 11.17 10.89
CA SER A 389 -12.53 12.53 10.81
C SER A 389 -13.26 13.42 11.80
N GLY A 390 -12.50 14.09 12.67
CA GLY A 390 -13.01 15.00 13.68
C GLY A 390 -11.90 15.80 14.32
N GLU A 391 -12.26 16.81 15.08
CA GLU A 391 -11.37 17.65 15.87
C GLU A 391 -11.86 17.67 17.33
N ARG A 392 -10.92 17.61 18.29
CA ARG A 392 -11.25 17.54 19.71
C ARG A 392 -12.23 18.59 20.19
N ASN A 393 -12.08 19.83 19.70
CA ASN A 393 -12.86 20.98 20.14
C ASN A 393 -14.02 21.32 19.17
N GLU A 394 -14.25 20.54 18.12
CA GLU A 394 -15.30 20.79 17.12
C GLU A 394 -16.42 19.76 17.27
N PRO A 395 -17.68 20.15 17.12
CA PRO A 395 -18.82 19.24 17.27
C PRO A 395 -19.00 18.30 16.09
N GLU A 396 -18.46 18.65 14.92
CA GLU A 396 -18.65 17.88 13.70
C GLU A 396 -17.71 16.69 13.65
N CYS A 397 -18.30 15.52 13.43
CA CYS A 397 -17.60 14.26 13.23
C CYS A 397 -18.14 13.56 11.99
N PHE A 398 -17.23 13.04 11.18
CA PHE A 398 -17.57 12.29 9.98
C PHE A 398 -16.87 10.95 9.97
N PHE A 399 -17.42 9.98 9.22
CA PHE A 399 -16.67 8.79 8.85
C PHE A 399 -16.98 8.38 7.42
N SER A 400 -15.98 7.82 6.76
CA SER A 400 -16.14 7.12 5.50
C SER A 400 -16.28 5.63 5.77
N PHE A 401 -17.31 5.00 5.21
CA PHE A 401 -17.53 3.56 5.28
C PHE A 401 -17.40 2.95 3.90
N SER A 402 -16.69 1.83 3.78
CA SER A 402 -16.63 1.04 2.55
C SER A 402 -16.56 -0.45 2.82
N SER A 403 -16.94 -1.24 1.82
CA SER A 403 -16.76 -2.69 1.78
C SER A 403 -16.37 -3.09 0.36
N PHE A 404 -16.21 -4.37 0.05
CA PHE A 404 -15.70 -4.80 -1.27
C PHE A 404 -16.52 -4.28 -2.46
N THR A 405 -17.82 -4.12 -2.30
CA THR A 405 -18.75 -3.68 -3.36
C THR A 405 -19.55 -2.43 -2.97
N VAL A 406 -19.36 -1.92 -1.76
CA VAL A 406 -19.99 -0.68 -1.28
C VAL A 406 -18.97 0.45 -1.39
N PRO A 407 -19.16 1.42 -2.29
CA PRO A 407 -18.23 2.53 -2.44
C PRO A 407 -18.19 3.42 -1.19
N GLY A 408 -17.08 4.12 -1.00
CA GLY A 408 -16.86 4.99 0.16
C GLY A 408 -18.00 5.99 0.35
N THR A 409 -18.87 5.73 1.31
CA THR A 409 -19.99 6.58 1.69
C THR A 409 -19.62 7.38 2.92
N VAL A 410 -19.80 8.69 2.86
CA VAL A 410 -19.51 9.59 3.97
C VAL A 410 -20.73 9.79 4.83
N TYR A 411 -20.57 9.55 6.12
CA TYR A 411 -21.59 9.77 7.15
C TYR A 411 -21.17 10.91 8.05
N GLN A 412 -22.14 11.71 8.46
CA GLN A 412 -21.98 12.61 9.60
C GLN A 412 -22.47 11.89 10.86
N PHE A 413 -21.64 11.86 11.90
CA PHE A 413 -21.91 11.20 13.16
C PHE A 413 -22.12 12.23 14.27
N ASP A 414 -23.25 12.14 14.94
CA ASP A 414 -23.56 12.93 16.12
C ASP A 414 -23.11 12.17 17.38
N THR A 415 -22.13 12.73 18.10
CA THR A 415 -21.53 12.08 19.26
C THR A 415 -22.42 12.12 20.51
N ASP A 416 -23.44 12.97 20.57
CA ASP A 416 -24.34 13.10 21.73
C ASP A 416 -25.52 12.12 21.58
N SER A 417 -26.18 12.10 20.44
CA SER A 417 -27.26 11.15 20.13
C SER A 417 -26.74 9.78 19.70
N ARG A 418 -25.46 9.66 19.32
CA ARG A 418 -24.82 8.47 18.75
C ARG A 418 -25.51 7.98 17.47
N THR A 419 -26.01 8.88 16.67
CA THR A 419 -26.68 8.59 15.39
C THR A 419 -25.85 9.05 14.21
N SER A 420 -26.02 8.37 13.09
CA SER A 420 -25.33 8.70 11.84
C SER A 420 -26.35 9.00 10.74
N ARG A 421 -26.00 9.98 9.89
CA ARG A 421 -26.75 10.26 8.66
C ARG A 421 -25.82 10.31 7.47
N VAL A 422 -26.31 9.90 6.30
CA VAL A 422 -25.54 9.99 5.06
C VAL A 422 -25.28 11.46 4.74
N TYR A 423 -24.00 11.81 4.57
CA TYR A 423 -23.55 13.12 4.10
C TYR A 423 -23.29 13.11 2.60
N SER A 424 -22.59 12.10 2.09
CA SER A 424 -22.32 11.93 0.67
C SER A 424 -22.25 10.44 0.31
N GLN A 425 -23.02 10.06 -0.72
CA GLN A 425 -23.03 8.69 -1.23
C GLN A 425 -22.72 8.70 -2.73
N PRO A 426 -21.68 7.99 -3.18
CA PRO A 426 -21.33 7.89 -4.59
C PRO A 426 -22.42 7.22 -5.41
N LYS A 427 -22.63 7.72 -6.64
CA LYS A 427 -23.47 7.08 -7.65
C LYS A 427 -22.56 6.29 -8.60
N VAL A 428 -22.58 4.98 -8.49
CA VAL A 428 -21.71 4.09 -9.27
C VAL A 428 -22.42 3.49 -10.48
N ASN A 429 -21.65 3.11 -11.49
CA ASN A 429 -22.14 2.56 -12.76
C ASN A 429 -22.23 1.02 -12.74
N PHE A 430 -22.62 0.46 -11.61
CA PHE A 430 -22.92 -0.96 -11.41
C PHE A 430 -23.91 -1.08 -10.22
N LYS A 431 -24.46 -2.26 -9.99
CA LYS A 431 -25.40 -2.50 -8.90
C LYS A 431 -24.69 -3.24 -7.75
N PRO A 432 -24.37 -2.57 -6.62
CA PRO A 432 -23.69 -3.22 -5.48
C PRO A 432 -24.42 -4.47 -4.98
N ASN A 433 -25.76 -4.45 -5.01
CA ASN A 433 -26.60 -5.57 -4.56
C ASN A 433 -26.54 -6.82 -5.46
N ASP A 434 -25.93 -6.76 -6.64
CA ASP A 434 -25.72 -7.92 -7.51
C ASP A 434 -24.57 -8.83 -7.00
N PHE A 435 -23.82 -8.38 -6.01
CA PHE A 435 -22.67 -9.07 -5.47
C PHE A 435 -22.92 -9.56 -4.04
N VAL A 436 -22.19 -10.58 -3.65
CA VAL A 436 -22.15 -11.11 -2.29
C VAL A 436 -20.71 -11.24 -1.82
N THR A 437 -20.48 -10.91 -0.56
CA THR A 437 -19.22 -11.16 0.14
C THR A 437 -19.44 -12.18 1.24
N LYS A 438 -18.58 -13.17 1.31
CA LYS A 438 -18.55 -14.19 2.38
C LYS A 438 -17.19 -14.15 3.06
N GLN A 439 -17.18 -14.19 4.38
CA GLN A 439 -15.97 -14.49 5.14
C GLN A 439 -15.96 -15.98 5.46
N VAL A 440 -14.85 -16.63 5.19
CA VAL A 440 -14.60 -18.03 5.52
C VAL A 440 -13.29 -18.17 6.28
N PHE A 441 -13.16 -19.27 7.00
CA PHE A 441 -11.96 -19.61 7.75
C PHE A 441 -11.50 -21.00 7.30
N TYR A 442 -10.19 -21.13 7.13
CA TYR A 442 -9.57 -22.40 6.75
C TYR A 442 -8.37 -22.70 7.65
N ALA A 443 -7.94 -23.94 7.66
CA ALA A 443 -6.74 -24.35 8.38
C ALA A 443 -5.50 -24.24 7.48
N SER A 444 -4.48 -23.54 7.95
CA SER A 444 -3.15 -23.55 7.34
C SER A 444 -2.44 -24.88 7.59
N LYS A 445 -1.26 -25.06 7.02
CA LYS A 445 -0.46 -26.28 7.13
C LYS A 445 -0.18 -26.72 8.57
N ASP A 446 0.00 -25.76 9.48
CA ASP A 446 0.25 -25.98 10.91
C ASP A 446 -1.03 -26.02 11.76
N GLY A 447 -2.21 -25.98 11.12
CA GLY A 447 -3.51 -25.95 11.79
C GLY A 447 -4.00 -24.57 12.20
N THR A 448 -3.22 -23.51 11.98
CA THR A 448 -3.63 -22.13 12.27
C THR A 448 -4.88 -21.78 11.46
N ARG A 449 -5.90 -21.26 12.13
CA ARG A 449 -7.15 -20.79 11.52
C ARG A 449 -6.94 -19.42 10.88
N VAL A 450 -7.08 -19.33 9.54
CA VAL A 450 -6.84 -18.12 8.74
C VAL A 450 -8.14 -17.66 8.08
N PRO A 451 -8.52 -16.38 8.18
CA PRO A 451 -9.69 -15.84 7.50
C PRO A 451 -9.38 -15.39 6.07
N MET A 452 -10.40 -15.46 5.21
CA MET A 452 -10.40 -14.80 3.91
C MET A 452 -11.80 -14.37 3.52
N PHE A 453 -11.88 -13.36 2.66
CA PHE A 453 -13.13 -12.88 2.07
C PHE A 453 -13.23 -13.34 0.61
N LEU A 454 -14.42 -13.83 0.23
CA LEU A 454 -14.76 -14.17 -1.14
C LEU A 454 -15.87 -13.23 -1.62
N THR A 455 -15.65 -12.55 -2.73
CA THR A 455 -16.65 -11.63 -3.31
C THR A 455 -16.89 -12.00 -4.78
N TYR A 456 -18.17 -12.16 -5.14
CA TYR A 456 -18.60 -12.56 -6.47
C TYR A 456 -20.06 -12.19 -6.74
N ARG A 457 -20.53 -12.34 -7.97
CA ARG A 457 -21.94 -12.11 -8.33
C ARG A 457 -22.85 -13.14 -7.65
N LYS A 458 -23.99 -12.67 -7.13
CA LYS A 458 -24.99 -13.55 -6.45
C LYS A 458 -25.54 -14.65 -7.34
N ASP A 459 -25.67 -14.37 -8.67
CA ASP A 459 -26.17 -15.31 -9.67
C ASP A 459 -25.10 -16.25 -10.23
N LEU A 460 -23.85 -16.15 -9.74
CA LEU A 460 -22.75 -17.00 -10.19
C LEU A 460 -22.99 -18.46 -9.79
N LYS A 461 -22.99 -19.35 -10.78
CA LYS A 461 -23.03 -20.80 -10.54
C LYS A 461 -21.64 -21.29 -10.20
N LEU A 462 -21.47 -21.74 -8.97
CA LEU A 462 -20.22 -22.35 -8.50
C LEU A 462 -20.11 -23.77 -9.08
N ASN A 463 -19.24 -23.95 -10.07
CA ASN A 463 -19.06 -25.19 -10.83
C ASN A 463 -17.66 -25.82 -10.66
N GLY A 464 -16.84 -25.28 -9.78
CA GLY A 464 -15.46 -25.72 -9.54
C GLY A 464 -14.48 -25.28 -10.63
N LYS A 465 -14.89 -24.41 -11.56
CA LYS A 465 -14.08 -23.89 -12.69
C LYS A 465 -14.23 -22.37 -12.87
N ASN A 466 -14.65 -21.66 -11.81
CA ASN A 466 -14.76 -20.21 -11.87
C ASN A 466 -13.37 -19.60 -11.79
N PRO A 467 -13.07 -18.56 -12.58
CA PRO A 467 -11.84 -17.82 -12.46
C PRO A 467 -11.69 -17.21 -11.05
N VAL A 468 -10.58 -17.46 -10.38
CA VAL A 468 -10.29 -16.88 -9.07
C VAL A 468 -9.09 -15.96 -9.17
N TYR A 469 -9.26 -14.76 -8.64
CA TYR A 469 -8.21 -13.77 -8.38
C TYR A 469 -7.92 -13.81 -6.87
N LEU A 470 -6.90 -14.56 -6.48
CA LEU A 470 -6.49 -14.75 -5.09
C LEU A 470 -5.43 -13.71 -4.74
N TYR A 471 -5.78 -12.78 -3.86
CA TYR A 471 -4.94 -11.67 -3.44
C TYR A 471 -4.45 -11.84 -2.01
N GLY A 472 -3.18 -11.54 -1.77
CA GLY A 472 -2.58 -11.53 -0.44
C GLY A 472 -1.43 -10.54 -0.31
N TYR A 473 -1.06 -10.23 0.93
CA TYR A 473 0.08 -9.40 1.29
C TYR A 473 0.98 -10.08 2.32
N GLY A 474 0.55 -10.18 3.58
CA GLY A 474 1.18 -11.00 4.62
C GLY A 474 2.52 -10.48 5.13
N GLY A 475 2.59 -9.25 5.62
CA GLY A 475 3.79 -8.71 6.21
C GLY A 475 3.63 -7.30 6.77
N PHE A 476 4.67 -6.83 7.44
CA PHE A 476 4.81 -5.45 7.92
C PHE A 476 3.71 -4.96 8.85
N ASN A 477 3.04 -5.86 9.54
CA ASN A 477 1.93 -5.50 10.42
C ASN A 477 0.77 -4.78 9.67
N VAL A 478 0.60 -5.07 8.37
CA VAL A 478 -0.44 -4.47 7.52
C VAL A 478 -1.63 -5.40 7.42
N ALA A 479 -2.76 -5.00 8.00
CA ALA A 479 -4.03 -5.70 7.82
C ALA A 479 -4.65 -5.40 6.45
N LEU A 480 -5.42 -6.36 5.93
CA LEU A 480 -6.22 -6.20 4.72
C LEU A 480 -7.71 -6.17 5.07
N PRO A 481 -8.28 -5.01 5.45
CA PRO A 481 -9.71 -4.91 5.73
C PRO A 481 -10.54 -4.94 4.44
N PRO A 482 -11.86 -5.17 4.54
CA PRO A 482 -12.76 -4.98 3.42
C PRO A 482 -12.76 -3.51 2.98
N TYR A 483 -12.37 -3.23 1.74
CA TYR A 483 -12.42 -1.90 1.16
C TYR A 483 -12.89 -1.94 -0.29
N PHE A 484 -13.45 -0.84 -0.75
CA PHE A 484 -13.99 -0.73 -2.10
C PHE A 484 -12.90 -0.44 -3.14
N SER A 485 -13.01 -1.13 -4.26
CA SER A 485 -12.32 -0.76 -5.50
C SER A 485 -13.21 -1.10 -6.69
N SER A 486 -13.59 -0.09 -7.46
CA SER A 486 -14.38 -0.28 -8.68
C SER A 486 -13.65 -1.14 -9.72
N MET A 487 -12.32 -1.18 -9.66
CA MET A 487 -11.48 -1.98 -10.57
C MET A 487 -11.74 -3.49 -10.46
N ARG A 488 -12.32 -3.98 -9.36
CA ARG A 488 -12.64 -5.41 -9.17
C ARG A 488 -13.93 -5.82 -9.87
N ILE A 489 -14.81 -4.87 -10.14
CA ILE A 489 -16.15 -5.14 -10.69
C ILE A 489 -16.09 -5.83 -12.03
N PRO A 490 -15.31 -5.37 -13.04
CA PRO A 490 -15.27 -6.01 -14.35
C PRO A 490 -14.82 -7.46 -14.33
N PHE A 491 -13.90 -7.84 -13.44
CA PHE A 491 -13.47 -9.24 -13.28
C PHE A 491 -14.61 -10.12 -12.75
N MET A 492 -15.34 -9.64 -11.75
CA MET A 492 -16.48 -10.36 -11.19
C MET A 492 -17.65 -10.44 -12.17
N GLU A 493 -17.85 -9.42 -13.01
CA GLU A 493 -18.84 -9.44 -14.10
C GLU A 493 -18.54 -10.49 -15.17
N GLN A 494 -17.26 -10.87 -15.34
CA GLN A 494 -16.84 -11.98 -16.21
C GLN A 494 -16.98 -13.38 -15.55
N GLY A 495 -17.67 -13.48 -14.42
CA GLY A 495 -17.84 -14.73 -13.68
C GLY A 495 -16.66 -15.04 -12.74
N GLY A 496 -15.81 -14.06 -12.48
CA GLY A 496 -14.69 -14.17 -11.57
C GLY A 496 -15.08 -14.10 -10.09
N ILE A 497 -14.24 -14.68 -9.24
CA ILE A 497 -14.31 -14.60 -7.79
C ILE A 497 -13.06 -13.84 -7.31
N TYR A 498 -13.27 -12.71 -6.62
CA TYR A 498 -12.20 -12.01 -5.94
C TYR A 498 -12.04 -12.57 -4.52
N VAL A 499 -10.86 -12.99 -4.16
CA VAL A 499 -10.53 -13.53 -2.84
C VAL A 499 -9.40 -12.74 -2.21
N GLN A 500 -9.62 -12.24 -1.00
CA GLN A 500 -8.62 -11.52 -0.20
C GLN A 500 -8.32 -12.30 1.06
N VAL A 501 -7.07 -12.71 1.24
CA VAL A 501 -6.65 -13.54 2.39
C VAL A 501 -6.00 -12.68 3.46
N ASN A 502 -6.36 -12.90 4.71
CA ASN A 502 -5.79 -12.22 5.87
C ASN A 502 -4.66 -13.07 6.47
N LEU A 503 -3.52 -13.02 5.82
CA LEU A 503 -2.36 -13.87 6.13
C LEU A 503 -1.66 -13.45 7.43
N ARG A 504 -0.98 -14.39 8.08
CA ARG A 504 0.01 -14.06 9.12
C ARG A 504 1.05 -13.09 8.56
N GLY A 505 1.67 -12.30 9.42
CA GLY A 505 2.52 -11.17 9.04
C GLY A 505 1.78 -9.83 8.99
N GLY A 506 0.45 -9.83 8.84
CA GLY A 506 -0.42 -8.68 9.02
C GLY A 506 -0.78 -8.41 10.48
N SER A 507 -1.65 -7.41 10.73
CA SER A 507 -2.08 -7.00 12.07
C SER A 507 -3.48 -7.46 12.47
N GLU A 508 -4.12 -8.31 11.69
CA GLU A 508 -5.54 -8.69 11.85
C GLU A 508 -5.86 -9.21 13.26
N TYR A 509 -4.89 -9.86 13.92
CA TYR A 509 -5.00 -10.39 15.28
C TYR A 509 -3.90 -9.86 16.22
N GLY A 510 -3.28 -8.74 15.88
CA GLY A 510 -2.27 -8.07 16.70
C GLY A 510 -0.83 -8.56 16.47
N GLU A 511 0.06 -8.23 17.38
CA GLU A 511 1.51 -8.42 17.21
C GLU A 511 1.93 -9.90 17.11
N ALA A 512 1.24 -10.81 17.80
CA ALA A 512 1.51 -12.24 17.68
C ALA A 512 1.25 -12.77 16.26
N TRP A 513 0.21 -12.25 15.60
CA TRP A 513 -0.11 -12.57 14.20
C TRP A 513 0.95 -12.01 13.24
N HIS A 514 1.41 -10.79 13.48
CA HIS A 514 2.50 -10.17 12.74
C HIS A 514 3.79 -10.98 12.87
N LYS A 515 4.25 -11.25 14.09
CA LYS A 515 5.50 -11.97 14.36
C LYS A 515 5.50 -13.39 13.80
N ALA A 516 4.36 -14.04 13.77
CA ALA A 516 4.21 -15.38 13.20
C ALA A 516 4.48 -15.43 11.68
N GLY A 517 4.61 -14.30 11.01
CA GLY A 517 4.97 -14.16 9.59
C GLY A 517 6.28 -13.43 9.33
N THR A 518 7.17 -13.31 10.33
CA THR A 518 8.44 -12.59 10.22
C THR A 518 9.67 -13.48 10.34
N LYS A 519 10.79 -13.05 9.77
CA LYS A 519 12.12 -13.68 9.89
C LYS A 519 12.04 -15.19 9.68
N MET A 520 12.48 -16.00 10.66
CA MET A 520 12.49 -17.46 10.58
C MET A 520 11.09 -18.10 10.55
N GLN A 521 10.03 -17.32 10.65
CA GLN A 521 8.64 -17.76 10.54
C GLN A 521 7.97 -17.30 9.23
N LYS A 522 8.70 -16.65 8.33
CA LYS A 522 8.15 -16.11 7.06
C LYS A 522 7.48 -17.17 6.20
N GLN A 523 7.94 -18.42 6.24
CA GLN A 523 7.32 -19.54 5.49
C GLN A 523 5.85 -19.75 5.88
N ASN A 524 5.44 -19.44 7.10
CA ASN A 524 4.04 -19.50 7.51
C ASN A 524 3.11 -18.70 6.60
N VAL A 525 3.58 -17.54 6.11
CA VAL A 525 2.81 -16.67 5.21
C VAL A 525 2.56 -17.36 3.87
N PHE A 526 3.55 -18.02 3.32
CA PHE A 526 3.46 -18.77 2.07
C PHE A 526 2.58 -20.02 2.26
N ASP A 527 2.73 -20.72 3.36
CA ASP A 527 1.90 -21.87 3.71
C ASP A 527 0.42 -21.48 3.88
N ASP A 528 0.13 -20.34 4.51
CA ASP A 528 -1.22 -19.80 4.63
C ASP A 528 -1.85 -19.53 3.25
N PHE A 529 -1.08 -18.96 2.31
CA PHE A 529 -1.57 -18.61 0.98
C PHE A 529 -1.79 -19.84 0.10
N ILE A 530 -0.87 -20.81 0.15
CA ILE A 530 -1.00 -22.08 -0.53
C ILE A 530 -2.23 -22.85 0.00
N ALA A 531 -2.43 -22.89 1.33
CA ALA A 531 -3.57 -23.52 1.94
C ALA A 531 -4.91 -22.86 1.55
N ALA A 532 -4.94 -21.54 1.36
CA ALA A 532 -6.11 -20.84 0.82
C ALA A 532 -6.46 -21.33 -0.59
N ALA A 533 -5.46 -21.46 -1.46
CA ALA A 533 -5.64 -21.98 -2.82
C ALA A 533 -6.18 -23.41 -2.80
N GLU A 534 -5.61 -24.28 -1.99
CA GLU A 534 -6.04 -25.68 -1.83
C GLU A 534 -7.48 -25.76 -1.28
N TRP A 535 -7.83 -24.91 -0.31
CA TRP A 535 -9.18 -24.83 0.24
C TRP A 535 -10.21 -24.42 -0.82
N LEU A 536 -9.90 -23.44 -1.66
CA LEU A 536 -10.78 -22.97 -2.73
C LEU A 536 -11.06 -24.07 -3.75
N ILE A 537 -10.05 -24.88 -4.10
CA ILE A 537 -10.18 -26.02 -4.99
C ILE A 537 -11.02 -27.14 -4.35
N ALA A 538 -10.70 -27.49 -3.09
CA ALA A 538 -11.42 -28.54 -2.36
C ALA A 538 -12.90 -28.21 -2.16
N ASN A 539 -13.24 -26.93 -1.97
CA ASN A 539 -14.61 -26.46 -1.80
C ASN A 539 -15.32 -26.10 -3.12
N LYS A 540 -14.75 -26.48 -4.27
CA LYS A 540 -15.36 -26.34 -5.61
C LYS A 540 -15.65 -24.91 -6.05
N TYR A 541 -14.89 -23.94 -5.55
CA TYR A 541 -14.91 -22.58 -6.08
C TYR A 541 -14.15 -22.48 -7.41
N THR A 542 -13.06 -23.23 -7.56
CA THR A 542 -12.17 -23.20 -8.72
C THR A 542 -11.42 -24.52 -8.87
N ASP A 543 -10.55 -24.61 -9.87
CA ASP A 543 -9.53 -25.64 -10.03
C ASP A 543 -8.17 -25.00 -10.37
N LYS A 544 -7.12 -25.84 -10.48
CA LYS A 544 -5.75 -25.36 -10.79
C LYS A 544 -5.65 -24.57 -12.10
N LYS A 545 -6.52 -24.84 -13.08
CA LYS A 545 -6.53 -24.17 -14.40
C LYS A 545 -7.25 -22.83 -14.39
N HIS A 546 -7.94 -22.49 -13.31
CA HIS A 546 -8.72 -21.27 -13.17
C HIS A 546 -8.33 -20.44 -11.94
N LEU A 547 -7.14 -20.67 -11.39
CA LEU A 547 -6.65 -19.99 -10.20
C LEU A 547 -5.47 -19.08 -10.55
N ALA A 548 -5.64 -17.78 -10.29
CA ALA A 548 -4.59 -16.78 -10.38
C ALA A 548 -4.23 -16.27 -8.99
N ILE A 549 -2.93 -16.06 -8.76
CA ILE A 549 -2.41 -15.41 -7.56
C ILE A 549 -1.81 -14.05 -7.89
N VAL A 550 -2.12 -13.06 -7.07
CA VAL A 550 -1.73 -11.67 -7.27
C VAL A 550 -1.30 -11.05 -5.93
N GLY A 551 -0.28 -10.23 -5.97
CA GLY A 551 0.18 -9.48 -4.81
C GLY A 551 1.24 -8.47 -5.18
N GLY A 552 1.27 -7.34 -4.44
CA GLY A 552 2.20 -6.25 -4.68
C GLY A 552 3.21 -6.09 -3.55
N SER A 553 4.44 -5.63 -3.88
CA SER A 553 5.49 -5.34 -2.88
C SER A 553 5.87 -6.60 -2.10
N ASN A 554 5.70 -6.63 -0.79
CA ASN A 554 5.77 -7.87 0.00
C ASN A 554 4.80 -8.95 -0.52
N GLY A 555 3.64 -8.56 -1.08
CA GLY A 555 2.73 -9.46 -1.78
C GLY A 555 3.30 -10.00 -3.10
N GLY A 556 4.18 -9.26 -3.75
CA GLY A 556 4.95 -9.74 -4.91
C GLY A 556 5.97 -10.82 -4.52
N LEU A 557 6.64 -10.67 -3.38
CA LEU A 557 7.43 -11.74 -2.77
C LEU A 557 6.56 -12.98 -2.50
N LEU A 558 5.40 -12.79 -1.90
CA LEU A 558 4.43 -13.88 -1.64
C LEU A 558 4.11 -14.66 -2.91
N VAL A 559 3.77 -13.98 -3.98
CA VAL A 559 3.48 -14.61 -5.28
C VAL A 559 4.70 -15.33 -5.83
N GLY A 560 5.87 -14.68 -5.82
CA GLY A 560 7.12 -15.27 -6.31
C GLY A 560 7.52 -16.53 -5.53
N ALA A 561 7.41 -16.50 -4.20
CA ALA A 561 7.69 -17.65 -3.35
C ALA A 561 6.70 -18.80 -3.60
N CYS A 562 5.41 -18.51 -3.68
CA CYS A 562 4.39 -19.53 -3.91
C CYS A 562 4.51 -20.18 -5.30
N LEU A 563 4.79 -19.39 -6.34
CA LEU A 563 4.97 -19.95 -7.70
C LEU A 563 6.19 -20.83 -7.83
N THR A 564 7.28 -20.54 -7.10
CA THR A 564 8.49 -21.37 -7.11
C THR A 564 8.33 -22.65 -6.26
N GLN A 565 7.58 -22.57 -5.17
CA GLN A 565 7.30 -23.72 -4.30
C GLN A 565 6.22 -24.66 -4.86
N ARG A 566 5.18 -24.11 -5.50
CA ARG A 566 4.03 -24.85 -6.01
C ARG A 566 3.66 -24.42 -7.45
N PRO A 567 4.57 -24.62 -8.42
CA PRO A 567 4.30 -24.28 -9.82
C PRO A 567 3.14 -25.09 -10.42
N ASP A 568 2.78 -26.22 -9.80
CA ASP A 568 1.66 -27.09 -10.19
C ASP A 568 0.28 -26.58 -9.79
N LEU A 569 0.20 -25.60 -8.88
CA LEU A 569 -1.04 -25.23 -8.21
C LEU A 569 -1.77 -24.07 -8.89
N PHE A 570 -1.07 -23.22 -9.59
CA PHE A 570 -1.57 -21.96 -10.15
C PHE A 570 -1.51 -21.96 -11.67
N GLN A 571 -2.54 -21.39 -12.32
CA GLN A 571 -2.54 -21.16 -13.76
C GLN A 571 -1.84 -19.88 -14.15
N VAL A 572 -2.04 -18.81 -13.36
CA VAL A 572 -1.48 -17.47 -13.63
C VAL A 572 -0.91 -16.88 -12.34
N CYS A 573 0.26 -16.25 -12.47
CA CYS A 573 0.92 -15.56 -11.36
C CYS A 573 1.24 -14.12 -11.76
N ILE A 574 0.88 -13.16 -10.90
CA ILE A 574 1.08 -11.72 -11.12
C ILE A 574 1.86 -11.13 -9.93
N PRO A 575 3.19 -11.30 -9.88
CA PRO A 575 4.01 -10.60 -8.89
C PRO A 575 4.19 -9.14 -9.30
N GLN A 576 3.66 -8.20 -8.50
CA GLN A 576 3.69 -6.77 -8.77
C GLN A 576 4.72 -6.09 -7.87
N VAL A 577 5.63 -5.31 -8.43
CA VAL A 577 6.66 -4.53 -7.72
C VAL A 577 7.28 -5.32 -6.56
N GLY A 578 7.59 -6.59 -6.80
CA GLY A 578 7.91 -7.58 -5.77
C GLY A 578 9.34 -7.52 -5.25
N VAL A 579 9.51 -7.84 -3.95
CA VAL A 579 10.83 -8.09 -3.36
C VAL A 579 11.24 -9.53 -3.73
N LEU A 580 11.92 -9.70 -4.85
CA LEU A 580 12.15 -11.01 -5.46
C LEU A 580 13.58 -11.55 -5.30
N ASP A 581 14.52 -10.68 -4.88
CA ASP A 581 15.89 -11.03 -4.49
C ASP A 581 16.06 -10.79 -2.98
N MET A 582 15.88 -11.84 -2.19
CA MET A 582 15.92 -11.73 -0.74
C MET A 582 17.35 -11.68 -0.18
N LEU A 583 18.37 -11.95 -1.00
CA LEU A 583 19.76 -11.88 -0.55
C LEU A 583 20.33 -10.47 -0.63
N ARG A 584 19.77 -9.61 -1.50
CA ARG A 584 20.32 -8.28 -1.78
C ARG A 584 19.38 -7.12 -1.49
N TYR A 585 18.09 -7.35 -1.15
CA TYR A 585 17.10 -6.30 -0.98
C TYR A 585 17.55 -5.15 -0.07
N HIS A 586 18.28 -5.46 1.01
CA HIS A 586 18.76 -4.50 2.01
C HIS A 586 19.90 -3.59 1.51
N ARG A 587 20.41 -3.82 0.30
CA ARG A 587 21.47 -3.02 -0.32
C ARG A 587 20.96 -1.85 -1.14
N PHE A 588 19.65 -1.81 -1.44
CA PHE A 588 19.03 -0.78 -2.26
C PHE A 588 18.25 0.20 -1.41
N THR A 589 18.33 1.48 -1.75
CA THR A 589 17.52 2.58 -1.21
C THR A 589 17.22 2.45 0.29
N ILE A 590 15.96 2.14 0.65
CA ILE A 590 15.50 1.93 2.03
C ILE A 590 15.29 0.46 2.37
N GLY A 591 15.73 -0.47 1.53
CA GLY A 591 15.49 -1.91 1.76
C GLY A 591 15.98 -2.41 3.12
N TRP A 592 17.02 -1.81 3.67
CA TRP A 592 17.53 -2.08 5.00
C TRP A 592 16.44 -1.94 6.09
N ASN A 593 15.44 -1.08 5.90
CA ASN A 593 14.33 -0.88 6.84
C ASN A 593 13.38 -2.09 6.93
N TRP A 594 13.48 -3.05 6.03
CA TRP A 594 12.64 -4.26 6.05
C TRP A 594 13.25 -5.41 6.81
N ALA A 595 14.47 -5.24 7.32
CA ALA A 595 15.19 -6.26 8.09
C ALA A 595 14.43 -6.73 9.35
N PRO A 596 13.68 -5.88 10.09
CA PRO A 596 12.85 -6.36 11.20
C PRO A 596 11.82 -7.42 10.81
N ASP A 597 11.29 -7.35 9.57
CA ASP A 597 10.33 -8.33 9.04
C ASP A 597 11.01 -9.55 8.39
N TYR A 598 12.10 -9.33 7.65
CA TYR A 598 12.74 -10.38 6.84
C TYR A 598 14.00 -10.98 7.45
N GLY A 599 14.78 -10.22 8.22
CA GLY A 599 16.18 -10.48 8.44
C GLY A 599 17.01 -10.19 7.18
N THR A 600 18.35 -10.21 7.28
CA THR A 600 19.22 -10.00 6.12
C THR A 600 20.15 -11.17 5.90
N SER A 601 20.64 -11.30 4.67
CA SER A 601 21.66 -12.31 4.29
C SER A 601 23.01 -12.09 4.98
N ALA A 602 23.21 -10.96 5.65
CA ALA A 602 24.42 -10.61 6.40
C ALA A 602 24.32 -10.90 7.89
N ASP A 603 23.11 -11.14 8.43
CA ASP A 603 22.89 -11.29 9.88
C ASP A 603 23.58 -12.52 10.45
N SER A 604 23.40 -13.67 9.81
CA SER A 604 23.97 -14.96 10.20
C SER A 604 23.90 -15.97 9.06
N LYS A 605 24.70 -17.05 9.16
CA LYS A 605 24.63 -18.16 8.20
C LYS A 605 23.25 -18.82 8.19
N GLU A 606 22.60 -18.91 9.34
CA GLU A 606 21.26 -19.46 9.50
C GLU A 606 20.23 -18.59 8.76
N MET A 607 20.24 -17.27 8.96
CA MET A 607 19.35 -16.35 8.27
C MET A 607 19.58 -16.32 6.76
N PHE A 608 20.85 -16.33 6.33
CA PHE A 608 21.19 -16.44 4.91
C PHE A 608 20.58 -17.71 4.29
N ASN A 609 20.76 -18.85 4.91
CA ASN A 609 20.20 -20.12 4.42
C ASN A 609 18.66 -20.09 4.39
N TYR A 610 18.03 -19.49 5.39
CA TYR A 610 16.58 -19.35 5.44
C TYR A 610 16.05 -18.47 4.31
N LEU A 611 16.61 -17.28 4.13
CA LEU A 611 16.26 -16.37 3.03
C LEU A 611 16.47 -17.00 1.66
N ARG A 612 17.62 -17.68 1.46
CA ARG A 612 17.92 -18.41 0.22
C ARG A 612 16.87 -19.49 -0.05
N GLY A 613 16.38 -20.15 0.99
CA GLY A 613 15.40 -21.23 0.92
C GLY A 613 14.07 -20.84 0.29
N TYR A 614 13.65 -19.57 0.41
CA TYR A 614 12.41 -19.08 -0.19
C TYR A 614 12.58 -17.93 -1.20
N SER A 615 13.77 -17.35 -1.31
CA SER A 615 14.02 -16.24 -2.24
C SER A 615 13.56 -16.60 -3.66
N PRO A 616 12.58 -15.89 -4.25
CA PRO A 616 12.04 -16.28 -5.55
C PRO A 616 13.10 -16.40 -6.65
N LEU A 617 13.98 -15.41 -6.76
CA LEU A 617 15.05 -15.40 -7.75
C LEU A 617 15.96 -16.65 -7.66
N HIS A 618 16.30 -17.08 -6.42
CA HIS A 618 17.24 -18.16 -6.17
C HIS A 618 16.60 -19.57 -6.16
N ASN A 619 15.28 -19.65 -6.33
CA ASN A 619 14.53 -20.91 -6.35
C ASN A 619 13.92 -21.24 -7.71
N LEU A 620 14.21 -20.46 -8.74
CA LEU A 620 13.89 -20.81 -10.12
C LEU A 620 14.80 -21.94 -10.60
N LYS A 621 14.21 -22.97 -11.20
CA LYS A 621 14.89 -24.18 -11.64
C LYS A 621 14.68 -24.38 -13.14
N LYS A 622 15.78 -24.61 -13.86
CA LYS A 622 15.76 -24.82 -15.31
C LYS A 622 14.94 -26.05 -15.67
N GLY A 623 14.10 -25.92 -16.69
CA GLY A 623 13.26 -27.01 -17.19
C GLY A 623 11.95 -27.24 -16.44
N VAL A 624 11.67 -26.51 -15.38
CA VAL A 624 10.36 -26.55 -14.70
C VAL A 624 9.30 -25.84 -15.56
N SER A 625 8.14 -26.44 -15.69
CA SER A 625 6.98 -25.82 -16.32
C SER A 625 6.30 -24.87 -15.33
N TYR A 626 6.66 -23.59 -15.41
CA TYR A 626 6.06 -22.54 -14.57
C TYR A 626 4.72 -22.05 -15.13
N PRO A 627 3.81 -21.57 -14.27
CA PRO A 627 2.56 -20.96 -14.69
C PRO A 627 2.78 -19.72 -15.57
N ALA A 628 1.75 -19.34 -16.33
CA ALA A 628 1.75 -18.07 -17.04
C ALA A 628 2.01 -16.93 -16.04
N THR A 629 3.01 -16.13 -16.28
CA THR A 629 3.44 -15.09 -15.34
C THR A 629 3.54 -13.74 -16.04
N LEU A 630 2.86 -12.74 -15.47
CA LEU A 630 2.99 -11.35 -15.85
C LEU A 630 3.57 -10.57 -14.67
N ILE A 631 4.85 -10.31 -14.71
CA ILE A 631 5.56 -9.50 -13.72
C ILE A 631 5.26 -8.04 -14.02
N THR A 632 4.90 -7.23 -13.01
CA THR A 632 4.73 -5.79 -13.20
C THR A 632 5.71 -5.02 -12.32
N THR A 633 6.29 -3.96 -12.86
CA THR A 633 7.18 -3.04 -12.17
C THR A 633 7.17 -1.66 -12.84
N ALA A 634 7.98 -0.72 -12.35
CA ALA A 634 8.06 0.63 -12.87
C ALA A 634 9.49 1.17 -12.82
N ASP A 635 9.83 2.03 -13.78
CA ASP A 635 11.21 2.52 -13.98
C ASP A 635 11.71 3.50 -12.89
N HIS A 636 10.79 4.11 -12.13
CA HIS A 636 11.08 5.05 -11.03
C HIS A 636 10.70 4.48 -9.65
N ASP A 637 10.57 3.16 -9.54
CA ASP A 637 10.33 2.52 -8.24
C ASP A 637 11.62 2.50 -7.42
N ASP A 638 11.79 3.49 -6.55
CA ASP A 638 12.90 3.59 -5.61
C ASP A 638 12.57 3.07 -4.20
N ARG A 639 11.38 2.48 -4.04
CA ARG A 639 11.02 1.71 -2.84
C ARG A 639 11.46 0.25 -2.98
N VAL A 640 10.93 -0.46 -3.96
CA VAL A 640 11.38 -1.78 -4.37
C VAL A 640 11.95 -1.66 -5.77
N VAL A 641 13.26 -1.51 -5.85
CA VAL A 641 13.93 -1.19 -7.10
C VAL A 641 13.57 -2.19 -8.21
N PRO A 642 13.38 -1.73 -9.47
CA PRO A 642 12.91 -2.58 -10.55
C PRO A 642 13.89 -3.74 -10.87
N ALA A 643 15.13 -3.65 -10.44
CA ALA A 643 16.13 -4.72 -10.53
C ALA A 643 15.63 -6.06 -9.98
N HIS A 644 14.83 -6.07 -8.91
CA HIS A 644 14.20 -7.29 -8.41
C HIS A 644 13.37 -7.98 -9.48
N SER A 645 12.50 -7.25 -10.14
CA SER A 645 11.63 -7.75 -11.20
C SER A 645 12.41 -8.06 -12.47
N PHE A 646 13.40 -7.26 -12.83
CA PHE A 646 14.25 -7.48 -14.01
C PHE A 646 15.03 -8.78 -13.92
N LYS A 647 15.77 -8.98 -12.83
CA LYS A 647 16.55 -10.19 -12.60
C LYS A 647 15.65 -11.43 -12.52
N PHE A 648 14.51 -11.31 -11.86
CA PHE A 648 13.54 -12.40 -11.75
C PHE A 648 12.95 -12.77 -13.11
N ALA A 649 12.55 -11.80 -13.93
CA ALA A 649 12.01 -12.02 -15.27
C ALA A 649 13.04 -12.72 -16.17
N ALA A 650 14.27 -12.19 -16.26
CA ALA A 650 15.33 -12.75 -17.08
C ALA A 650 15.65 -14.21 -16.67
N THR A 651 15.77 -14.47 -15.37
CA THR A 651 16.03 -15.81 -14.84
C THR A 651 14.86 -16.76 -15.10
N MET A 652 13.62 -16.30 -14.92
CA MET A 652 12.44 -17.12 -15.12
C MET A 652 12.23 -17.48 -16.59
N GLN A 653 12.49 -16.54 -17.50
CA GLN A 653 12.47 -16.79 -18.96
C GLN A 653 13.50 -17.85 -19.38
N GLU A 654 14.71 -17.82 -18.81
CA GLU A 654 15.73 -18.84 -19.06
C GLU A 654 15.34 -20.20 -18.45
N CYS A 655 14.67 -20.22 -17.31
CA CYS A 655 14.29 -21.42 -16.58
C CYS A 655 13.02 -22.10 -17.09
N GLN A 656 12.13 -21.38 -17.80
CA GLN A 656 10.83 -21.88 -18.25
C GLN A 656 10.94 -23.12 -19.13
N GLY A 657 10.50 -24.27 -18.62
CA GLY A 657 10.46 -25.54 -19.37
C GLY A 657 9.14 -25.82 -20.10
N GLY A 658 8.10 -25.02 -19.78
CA GLY A 658 6.76 -25.12 -20.37
C GLY A 658 6.55 -24.13 -21.51
N LYS A 659 5.28 -24.06 -21.99
CA LYS A 659 4.85 -23.14 -23.06
C LYS A 659 4.15 -21.88 -22.55
N ALA A 660 3.92 -21.78 -21.26
CA ALA A 660 3.22 -20.64 -20.67
C ALA A 660 4.10 -19.38 -20.76
N PRO A 661 3.51 -18.20 -21.07
CA PRO A 661 4.26 -16.96 -21.21
C PRO A 661 4.87 -16.50 -19.89
N VAL A 662 6.10 -15.97 -19.98
CA VAL A 662 6.77 -15.24 -18.90
C VAL A 662 7.05 -13.84 -19.40
N LEU A 663 6.22 -12.89 -19.01
CA LEU A 663 6.24 -11.52 -19.51
C LEU A 663 6.50 -10.54 -18.37
N ILE A 664 7.08 -9.41 -18.72
CA ILE A 664 7.27 -8.30 -17.78
C ILE A 664 6.70 -7.02 -18.37
N ARG A 665 5.86 -6.33 -17.61
CA ARG A 665 5.29 -5.02 -17.91
C ARG A 665 5.99 -3.97 -17.05
N ILE A 666 6.74 -3.11 -17.69
CA ILE A 666 7.53 -2.08 -17.01
C ILE A 666 6.89 -0.72 -17.32
N ASP A 667 6.27 -0.13 -16.33
CA ASP A 667 5.63 1.18 -16.47
C ASP A 667 6.69 2.29 -16.53
N SER A 668 6.56 3.20 -17.47
CA SER A 668 7.44 4.36 -17.57
C SER A 668 6.91 5.53 -16.75
N LYS A 669 7.79 6.36 -16.20
CA LYS A 669 7.44 7.50 -15.33
C LYS A 669 6.44 7.09 -14.24
N ALA A 670 6.69 5.97 -13.61
CA ALA A 670 5.88 5.42 -12.52
C ALA A 670 6.78 4.80 -11.46
N GLY A 671 6.28 4.71 -10.23
CA GLY A 671 7.00 4.16 -9.09
C GLY A 671 6.24 3.00 -8.46
N HIS A 672 6.30 2.90 -7.12
CA HIS A 672 5.74 1.78 -6.35
C HIS A 672 4.21 1.69 -6.34
N GLY A 673 3.52 2.59 -6.99
CA GLY A 673 2.06 2.62 -7.12
C GLY A 673 1.39 3.81 -6.44
N GLY A 674 1.98 4.40 -5.43
CA GLY A 674 1.47 5.59 -4.77
C GLY A 674 1.48 6.80 -5.72
N GLY A 675 0.30 7.41 -5.95
CA GLY A 675 0.18 8.54 -6.87
C GLY A 675 0.16 8.18 -8.36
N LYS A 676 0.00 6.89 -8.70
CA LYS A 676 -0.20 6.45 -10.10
C LYS A 676 -1.47 7.09 -10.67
N PRO A 677 -1.42 7.76 -11.83
CA PRO A 677 -2.58 8.34 -12.49
C PRO A 677 -3.68 7.29 -12.72
N LEU A 678 -4.94 7.69 -12.59
CA LEU A 678 -6.09 6.79 -12.78
C LEU A 678 -6.07 6.13 -14.16
N SER A 679 -5.70 6.88 -15.21
CA SER A 679 -5.56 6.35 -16.57
C SER A 679 -4.58 5.18 -16.67
N LYS A 680 -3.42 5.28 -16.01
CA LYS A 680 -2.43 4.20 -15.93
C LYS A 680 -2.92 3.01 -15.09
N GLN A 681 -3.66 3.26 -14.01
CA GLN A 681 -4.26 2.19 -13.21
C GLN A 681 -5.26 1.38 -14.03
N ILE A 682 -6.11 2.04 -14.82
CA ILE A 682 -7.09 1.39 -15.71
C ILE A 682 -6.37 0.52 -16.74
N GLU A 683 -5.32 1.03 -17.37
CA GLU A 683 -4.54 0.29 -18.37
C GLU A 683 -3.88 -0.95 -17.77
N GLU A 684 -3.19 -0.79 -16.66
CA GLU A 684 -2.53 -1.90 -15.94
C GLU A 684 -3.53 -2.98 -15.52
N GLN A 685 -4.67 -2.58 -14.97
CA GLN A 685 -5.69 -3.54 -14.54
C GLN A 685 -6.32 -4.28 -15.73
N ALA A 686 -6.51 -3.62 -16.86
CA ALA A 686 -6.96 -4.28 -18.08
C ALA A 686 -5.94 -5.29 -18.60
N ASP A 687 -4.66 -4.96 -18.56
CA ASP A 687 -3.56 -5.86 -18.92
C ASP A 687 -3.55 -7.11 -18.03
N ILE A 688 -3.67 -6.92 -16.71
CA ILE A 688 -3.70 -8.00 -15.73
C ILE A 688 -4.90 -8.92 -15.95
N TYR A 689 -6.12 -8.38 -16.03
CA TYR A 689 -7.33 -9.19 -16.21
C TYR A 689 -7.34 -9.91 -17.55
N SER A 690 -6.88 -9.25 -18.61
CA SER A 690 -6.80 -9.87 -19.94
C SER A 690 -5.82 -11.05 -19.94
N SER A 691 -4.65 -10.88 -19.32
CA SER A 691 -3.67 -11.95 -19.15
C SER A 691 -4.22 -13.12 -18.34
N ILE A 692 -4.89 -12.84 -17.22
CA ILE A 692 -5.51 -13.87 -16.37
C ILE A 692 -6.55 -14.66 -17.16
N LEU A 693 -7.53 -13.98 -17.77
CA LEU A 693 -8.64 -14.64 -18.45
C LEU A 693 -8.19 -15.41 -19.68
N ALA A 694 -7.29 -14.85 -20.48
CA ALA A 694 -6.77 -15.52 -21.68
C ALA A 694 -6.04 -16.82 -21.34
N ASN A 695 -5.20 -16.82 -20.29
CA ASN A 695 -4.47 -18.01 -19.86
C ASN A 695 -5.35 -19.03 -19.11
N MET A 696 -6.59 -18.67 -18.77
CA MET A 696 -7.63 -19.59 -18.27
C MET A 696 -8.58 -20.07 -19.37
N GLY A 697 -8.39 -19.67 -20.63
CA GLY A 697 -9.23 -20.04 -21.75
C GLY A 697 -10.61 -19.36 -21.74
N LYS A 698 -10.70 -18.15 -21.25
CA LYS A 698 -11.95 -17.34 -21.14
C LYS A 698 -11.98 -16.15 -22.10
#